data_585134a8a06765c7ff58e5beb01172a4
#
_entry.id   585134a8a06765c7ff58e5beb01172a4
#
_cell.length_a   1.000
_cell.length_b   1.000
_cell.length_c   1.000
_cell.angle_alpha   90.00
_cell.angle_beta   90.00
_cell.angle_gamma   90.00
#
_symmetry.space_group_name_H-M   'P 1'
#
loop_
_entity.id
_entity.type
_entity.pdbx_description
1 polymer ?
#
loop_
_entity_poly.entity_id
_entity_poly.type
_entity_poly.pdbx_seq_one_letter_code
_entity_poly.pdbx_strand_id
1 'polypeptide(L)'
;MKKTISLIMSVLLLLSVLTGCGTAASTATTETTESSAPDEMQGMDNSAQSAETTVVTAESGDKDSIEDALNLANIMPEWSYSESADAWTMGIVTAVTNAELPDYQGVSVCVPGAYVKGVDTDGDGTADVTSGTASGILVIDYDATVTSTKGQIYTAATAPVIINTGAAGYSAQSNQSAGTTYAAEGYINVACGNRGKQSTLSDGSYTGDAPSCLVDQKNAVRFVKYNILLGNLPGSVDYFVSTGGSGGGAHATMLAATSNNPDFYDYEIAAGAVGVYANTDGSYSTTVTIDGEEVELSDGLWGCMAYSAITSLAEADMTLDFEYYLDSTYSFNTDFQKQLAEYLAAEYMDYINAKGLTVEEAKVGFDLDGDGALTSTVALTIEYDPVGHADTNGYYGSYLDLYLAEFEQSLQDYIDRLAYAEDWTWFDADGNALSDSEVAAMTDADRAEAFLNGWYAKGSTGNSSSAGGMMAGPGGDNAGGPPSGDFSGNPPNGAGPSGDNAGGPPDMGGGTTEEVGTPDAGTTQSANSGTDSANYSSFDELLAAYEADIAEIEAGDGYGNNIVELYNPINYIGAEGTEGPTWARILMGASEGDISMLNSLNLQIAWLNAGTDANIEWQWNGGHVPSEIFGDSLALYVDTMYGKYVDGAVEIIKAAAAGQTANGTATEATGTNLTGWVDYDAEGQLTMTLSGAAAYRTSGASKATPGFDVMDYGQEDYVFGSSTADARHWDKIVLKVFREHADTLSTLFNQ
;
A
#
# COMPACT_ATOMS: atom_id res chain seq x y z
N MET A 1 24.19 -1.08 -29.24
CA MET A 1 24.17 0.38 -29.25
C MET A 1 23.03 0.96 -28.37
N LYS A 2 22.17 0.11 -27.76
CA LYS A 2 20.98 0.50 -26.98
C LYS A 2 21.24 0.71 -25.47
N LYS A 3 22.45 0.50 -24.94
CA LYS A 3 22.72 0.39 -23.50
C LYS A 3 23.75 1.38 -22.94
N THR A 4 24.21 2.34 -23.73
CA THR A 4 25.27 3.26 -23.31
C THR A 4 24.73 4.49 -22.54
N ILE A 5 23.40 4.71 -22.50
CA ILE A 5 22.81 5.93 -21.97
C ILE A 5 22.31 5.74 -20.52
N SER A 6 21.84 4.56 -20.15
CA SER A 6 21.47 4.27 -18.75
C SER A 6 22.69 4.30 -17.81
N LEU A 7 23.85 3.84 -18.32
CA LEU A 7 25.11 3.88 -17.57
C LEU A 7 25.62 5.30 -17.32
N ILE A 8 25.25 6.29 -18.13
CA ILE A 8 25.73 7.67 -17.95
C ILE A 8 25.02 8.39 -16.79
N MET A 9 23.79 8.03 -16.45
CA MET A 9 23.13 8.59 -15.27
C MET A 9 23.60 7.93 -13.97
N SER A 10 23.89 6.64 -13.96
CA SER A 10 24.44 5.95 -12.79
C SER A 10 25.94 6.27 -12.54
N VAL A 11 26.73 6.45 -13.59
CA VAL A 11 28.18 6.76 -13.47
C VAL A 11 28.42 8.23 -13.11
N LEU A 12 27.51 9.15 -13.40
CA LEU A 12 27.63 10.54 -12.92
C LEU A 12 27.38 10.68 -11.42
N LEU A 13 26.83 9.67 -10.76
CA LEU A 13 26.68 9.62 -9.29
C LEU A 13 27.96 9.12 -8.57
N LEU A 14 28.86 8.42 -9.25
CA LEU A 14 30.00 7.73 -8.62
C LEU A 14 31.36 8.48 -8.70
N LEU A 15 31.46 9.64 -9.35
CA LEU A 15 32.77 10.28 -9.61
C LEU A 15 33.08 11.56 -8.81
N SER A 16 32.35 11.89 -7.76
CA SER A 16 32.60 13.13 -7.00
C SER A 16 33.02 12.96 -5.53
N VAL A 17 33.39 11.77 -5.07
CA VAL A 17 33.89 11.59 -3.67
C VAL A 17 35.26 10.93 -3.64
N LEU A 18 36.28 11.67 -3.89
CA LEU A 18 37.66 11.33 -3.49
C LEU A 18 38.48 12.63 -3.30
N THR A 19 38.39 13.22 -2.11
CA THR A 19 39.55 13.93 -1.48
C THR A 19 39.19 14.36 -0.06
N GLY A 20 39.90 13.81 0.93
CA GLY A 20 39.87 14.36 2.29
C GLY A 20 40.21 13.37 3.39
N CYS A 21 41.50 13.00 3.47
CA CYS A 21 42.02 12.18 4.56
C CYS A 21 42.29 13.07 5.80
N GLY A 22 41.84 12.59 6.98
CA GLY A 22 42.25 13.22 8.26
C GLY A 22 41.93 12.29 9.43
N THR A 23 42.98 11.62 9.90
CA THR A 23 42.99 10.68 11.04
C THR A 23 42.74 11.34 12.38
N ALA A 24 41.88 10.76 13.21
CA ALA A 24 42.01 10.81 14.67
C ALA A 24 41.42 9.57 15.31
N ALA A 25 42.25 8.80 15.95
CA ALA A 25 41.90 7.62 16.74
C ALA A 25 41.31 8.04 18.09
N SER A 26 40.19 7.44 18.47
CA SER A 26 39.73 7.41 19.85
C SER A 26 39.11 6.03 20.16
N THR A 27 39.69 5.39 21.13
CA THR A 27 39.23 4.12 21.72
C THR A 27 37.91 4.33 22.43
N ALA A 28 36.90 3.56 22.06
CA ALA A 28 35.68 3.40 22.87
C ALA A 28 35.38 1.92 23.09
N THR A 29 35.11 1.63 24.32
CA THR A 29 34.71 0.35 24.93
C THR A 29 33.42 -0.18 24.34
N THR A 30 33.44 -1.46 24.01
CA THR A 30 32.30 -2.28 23.62
C THR A 30 31.29 -2.40 24.78
N GLU A 31 30.13 -1.79 24.61
CA GLU A 31 28.90 -2.27 25.24
C GLU A 31 28.03 -2.85 24.12
N THR A 32 27.74 -4.12 24.26
CA THR A 32 26.77 -4.85 23.42
C THR A 32 25.38 -4.35 23.75
N THR A 33 24.84 -3.49 22.92
CA THR A 33 23.41 -3.28 22.83
C THR A 33 22.87 -4.25 21.79
N GLU A 34 22.00 -5.15 22.22
CA GLU A 34 21.14 -5.94 21.33
C GLU A 34 20.36 -4.96 20.43
N SER A 35 20.66 -5.02 19.14
CA SER A 35 19.86 -4.38 18.12
C SER A 35 18.56 -5.17 18.03
N SER A 36 17.48 -4.61 18.55
CA SER A 36 16.14 -5.02 18.16
C SER A 36 15.96 -4.67 16.69
N ALA A 37 15.64 -5.67 15.88
CA ALA A 37 15.17 -5.48 14.53
C ALA A 37 14.02 -4.45 14.52
N PRO A 38 13.88 -3.62 13.45
CA PRO A 38 12.69 -2.80 13.30
C PRO A 38 11.47 -3.73 13.28
N ASP A 39 10.47 -3.40 14.08
CA ASP A 39 9.19 -4.09 14.04
C ASP A 39 8.69 -4.09 12.60
N GLU A 40 8.46 -5.29 12.06
CA GLU A 40 7.59 -5.47 10.91
C GLU A 40 6.36 -4.58 11.12
N MET A 41 5.90 -3.90 10.07
CA MET A 41 4.56 -3.32 10.07
C MET A 41 3.56 -4.49 10.13
N GLN A 42 3.52 -5.17 11.28
CA GLN A 42 2.45 -6.10 11.60
C GLN A 42 1.17 -5.28 11.55
N GLY A 43 0.21 -5.80 10.83
CA GLY A 43 -1.14 -5.30 10.90
C GLY A 43 -1.46 -5.02 12.37
N MET A 44 -1.83 -3.79 12.68
CA MET A 44 -1.96 -3.27 14.04
C MET A 44 -2.69 -4.29 14.90
N ASP A 45 -1.98 -4.79 15.91
CA ASP A 45 -2.55 -5.72 16.89
C ASP A 45 -3.74 -5.04 17.58
N ASN A 46 -4.95 -5.53 17.32
CA ASN A 46 -6.22 -5.05 17.88
C ASN A 46 -6.33 -5.24 19.41
N SER A 47 -5.23 -5.37 20.13
CA SER A 47 -5.19 -5.46 21.58
C SER A 47 -4.88 -4.13 22.28
N ALA A 48 -4.75 -3.00 21.55
CA ALA A 48 -4.65 -1.69 22.16
C ALA A 48 -5.99 -1.35 22.82
N GLN A 49 -5.92 -1.10 24.12
CA GLN A 49 -7.04 -0.63 24.94
C GLN A 49 -7.60 0.64 24.25
N SER A 50 -8.86 0.61 23.80
CA SER A 50 -9.49 1.75 23.13
C SER A 50 -9.33 2.99 23.99
N ALA A 51 -8.62 4.00 23.49
CA ALA A 51 -8.54 5.28 24.15
C ALA A 51 -9.94 5.94 24.12
N GLU A 52 -10.29 6.64 25.19
CA GLU A 52 -11.58 7.34 25.28
C GLU A 52 -11.65 8.42 24.18
N THR A 53 -12.71 8.40 23.38
CA THR A 53 -12.93 9.37 22.30
C THR A 53 -13.78 10.55 22.81
N THR A 54 -13.29 11.76 22.63
CA THR A 54 -14.09 12.99 22.87
C THR A 54 -15.03 13.18 21.67
N VAL A 55 -16.33 13.04 21.90
CA VAL A 55 -17.35 13.24 20.86
C VAL A 55 -17.69 14.72 20.75
N VAL A 56 -17.55 15.26 19.54
CA VAL A 56 -17.88 16.65 19.20
C VAL A 56 -19.25 16.70 18.52
N THR A 57 -20.07 17.68 18.90
CA THR A 57 -21.37 17.93 18.27
C THR A 57 -21.58 19.42 18.04
N ALA A 58 -22.22 19.80 16.93
CA ALA A 58 -22.59 21.18 16.65
C ALA A 58 -24.03 21.46 17.18
N GLU A 59 -24.33 22.73 17.54
CA GLU A 59 -25.67 23.17 17.94
C GLU A 59 -26.66 23.15 16.77
N SER A 60 -26.15 23.35 15.54
CA SER A 60 -26.87 23.24 14.26
C SER A 60 -25.94 22.70 13.18
N GLY A 61 -26.50 22.31 12.04
CA GLY A 61 -25.73 21.87 10.86
C GLY A 61 -25.26 23.02 9.96
N ASP A 62 -25.31 24.27 10.40
CA ASP A 62 -24.78 25.38 9.62
C ASP A 62 -23.26 25.55 9.78
N LYS A 63 -22.65 26.29 8.83
CA LYS A 63 -21.21 26.50 8.74
C LYS A 63 -20.61 26.99 10.06
N ASP A 64 -21.13 28.07 10.61
CA ASP A 64 -20.55 28.71 11.79
C ASP A 64 -20.57 27.75 13.01
N SER A 65 -21.65 26.98 13.16
CA SER A 65 -21.79 26.00 14.25
C SER A 65 -20.85 24.83 14.11
N ILE A 66 -20.62 24.33 12.90
CA ILE A 66 -19.67 23.24 12.62
C ILE A 66 -18.23 23.72 12.85
N GLU A 67 -17.86 24.88 12.31
CA GLU A 67 -16.54 25.47 12.49
C GLU A 67 -16.22 25.74 13.96
N ASP A 68 -17.17 26.28 14.73
CA ASP A 68 -17.00 26.53 16.17
C ASP A 68 -16.83 25.21 16.96
N ALA A 69 -17.62 24.19 16.64
CA ALA A 69 -17.58 22.90 17.31
C ALA A 69 -16.26 22.11 17.01
N LEU A 70 -15.70 22.19 15.79
CA LEU A 70 -14.50 21.47 15.38
C LEU A 70 -13.19 22.26 15.58
N ASN A 71 -13.26 23.44 16.19
CA ASN A 71 -12.11 24.23 16.59
C ASN A 71 -11.47 23.67 17.86
N LEU A 72 -10.22 23.21 17.79
CA LEU A 72 -9.49 22.66 18.94
C LEU A 72 -9.38 23.63 20.13
N ALA A 73 -9.38 24.91 19.87
CA ALA A 73 -9.39 25.91 20.95
C ALA A 73 -10.69 25.89 21.79
N ASN A 74 -11.80 25.42 21.21
CA ASN A 74 -13.06 25.22 21.92
C ASN A 74 -13.16 23.81 22.55
N ILE A 75 -12.56 22.81 21.89
CA ILE A 75 -12.56 21.41 22.37
C ILE A 75 -11.64 21.25 23.58
N MET A 76 -10.49 21.93 23.60
CA MET A 76 -9.46 21.82 24.64
C MET A 76 -9.04 20.35 24.88
N PRO A 77 -8.55 19.63 23.85
CA PRO A 77 -8.25 18.21 23.96
C PRO A 77 -7.16 17.92 24.98
N GLU A 78 -7.10 16.69 25.47
CA GLU A 78 -5.99 16.23 26.29
C GLU A 78 -4.76 16.03 25.43
N TRP A 79 -3.60 16.49 25.90
CA TRP A 79 -2.29 16.30 25.32
C TRP A 79 -1.40 15.52 26.27
N SER A 80 -0.67 14.55 25.77
CA SER A 80 0.30 13.75 26.52
C SER A 80 1.69 13.88 25.91
N TYR A 81 2.69 14.21 26.76
CA TYR A 81 4.09 14.35 26.32
C TYR A 81 4.89 13.08 26.56
N SER A 82 5.57 12.59 25.51
CA SER A 82 6.53 11.50 25.59
C SER A 82 7.95 12.06 25.69
N GLU A 83 8.62 11.86 26.82
CA GLU A 83 10.01 12.30 27.01
C GLU A 83 10.98 11.50 26.11
N SER A 84 10.69 10.23 25.85
CA SER A 84 11.57 9.38 25.04
C SER A 84 11.54 9.69 23.55
N ALA A 85 10.40 10.15 23.05
CA ALA A 85 10.22 10.52 21.65
C ALA A 85 10.31 12.02 21.40
N ASP A 86 10.36 12.84 22.46
CA ASP A 86 10.22 14.30 22.39
C ASP A 86 9.00 14.69 21.54
N ALA A 87 7.82 14.24 21.92
CA ALA A 87 6.60 14.44 21.14
C ALA A 87 5.36 14.62 22.02
N TRP A 88 4.41 15.42 21.55
CA TRP A 88 3.08 15.59 22.12
C TRP A 88 2.04 14.83 21.30
N THR A 89 1.21 14.03 21.96
CA THR A 89 0.11 13.30 21.31
C THR A 89 -1.22 13.78 21.83
N MET A 90 -2.11 14.14 20.91
CA MET A 90 -3.49 14.56 21.17
C MET A 90 -4.36 13.36 21.53
N GLY A 91 -5.17 13.47 22.57
CA GLY A 91 -6.29 12.57 22.84
C GLY A 91 -7.26 12.55 21.64
N ILE A 92 -7.97 11.46 21.48
CA ILE A 92 -8.84 11.25 20.30
C ILE A 92 -10.06 12.17 20.39
N VAL A 93 -10.36 12.86 19.29
CA VAL A 93 -11.59 13.65 19.11
C VAL A 93 -12.28 13.23 17.81
N THR A 94 -13.62 13.31 17.73
CA THR A 94 -14.30 13.06 16.45
C THR A 94 -13.97 14.16 15.44
N ALA A 95 -13.71 13.76 14.20
CA ALA A 95 -13.36 14.69 13.11
C ALA A 95 -14.58 15.34 12.45
N VAL A 96 -15.77 14.98 12.90
CA VAL A 96 -17.07 15.42 12.39
C VAL A 96 -18.05 15.69 13.51
N THR A 97 -19.07 16.50 13.26
CA THR A 97 -20.08 16.88 14.27
C THR A 97 -21.27 15.94 14.33
N ASN A 98 -21.43 15.05 13.34
CA ASN A 98 -22.51 14.09 13.25
C ASN A 98 -21.96 12.67 13.07
N ALA A 99 -21.07 12.25 13.97
CA ALA A 99 -20.47 10.93 13.92
C ALA A 99 -21.51 9.84 14.22
N GLU A 100 -21.74 8.95 13.26
CA GLU A 100 -22.64 7.79 13.44
C GLU A 100 -22.02 6.73 14.35
N LEU A 101 -20.72 6.53 14.23
CA LEU A 101 -19.91 5.63 15.06
C LEU A 101 -18.70 6.40 15.63
N PRO A 102 -18.86 7.13 16.74
CA PRO A 102 -17.81 7.99 17.27
C PRO A 102 -16.47 7.28 17.54
N ASP A 103 -16.50 5.98 17.87
CA ASP A 103 -15.30 5.18 18.13
C ASP A 103 -14.51 4.85 16.84
N TYR A 104 -15.07 5.19 15.66
CA TYR A 104 -14.48 4.95 14.36
C TYR A 104 -14.31 6.22 13.51
N GLN A 105 -14.81 7.37 13.96
CA GLN A 105 -14.79 8.61 13.19
C GLN A 105 -13.98 9.70 13.89
N GLY A 106 -12.95 9.29 14.59
CA GLY A 106 -12.07 10.18 15.35
C GLY A 106 -10.68 10.29 14.76
N VAL A 107 -9.96 11.28 15.27
CA VAL A 107 -8.59 11.61 14.87
C VAL A 107 -7.73 11.89 16.11
N SER A 108 -6.48 11.49 16.03
CA SER A 108 -5.39 11.84 16.96
C SER A 108 -4.22 12.38 16.17
N VAL A 109 -3.48 13.32 16.77
CA VAL A 109 -2.33 13.99 16.13
C VAL A 109 -1.12 13.89 17.05
N CYS A 110 0.03 13.49 16.52
CA CYS A 110 1.30 13.53 17.21
C CYS A 110 2.21 14.60 16.60
N VAL A 111 2.76 15.45 17.45
CA VAL A 111 3.53 16.64 17.09
C VAL A 111 4.94 16.55 17.70
N PRO A 112 6.03 16.79 16.95
CA PRO A 112 7.37 16.91 17.51
C PRO A 112 7.45 17.94 18.64
N GLY A 113 8.07 17.55 19.76
CA GLY A 113 8.17 18.41 20.94
C GLY A 113 8.92 19.73 20.68
N ALA A 114 9.86 19.71 19.76
CA ALA A 114 10.60 20.91 19.35
C ALA A 114 9.70 22.03 18.82
N TYR A 115 8.51 21.71 18.23
CA TYR A 115 7.58 22.72 17.74
C TYR A 115 6.63 23.28 18.81
N VAL A 116 6.73 22.82 20.05
CA VAL A 116 5.74 23.11 21.11
C VAL A 116 6.42 23.64 22.36
N LYS A 117 6.05 24.83 22.78
CA LYS A 117 6.49 25.41 24.08
C LYS A 117 5.80 24.76 25.27
N GLY A 118 4.64 24.16 25.05
CA GLY A 118 3.80 23.50 26.06
C GLY A 118 2.32 23.66 25.75
N VAL A 119 1.49 23.28 26.70
CA VAL A 119 0.02 23.39 26.63
C VAL A 119 -0.43 24.59 27.43
N ASP A 120 -1.23 25.44 26.83
CA ASP A 120 -1.99 26.52 27.45
C ASP A 120 -3.34 25.94 27.91
N THR A 121 -3.60 26.01 29.23
CA THR A 121 -4.75 25.36 29.85
C THR A 121 -5.87 26.37 30.18
N ASP A 122 -5.60 27.68 30.10
CA ASP A 122 -6.57 28.72 30.42
C ASP A 122 -6.84 29.73 29.28
N GLY A 123 -6.19 29.54 28.13
CA GLY A 123 -6.42 30.31 26.91
C GLY A 123 -5.78 31.69 26.88
N ASP A 124 -4.74 31.94 27.71
CA ASP A 124 -4.05 33.25 27.77
C ASP A 124 -2.88 33.36 26.74
N GLY A 125 -2.60 32.30 25.98
CA GLY A 125 -1.53 32.21 24.98
C GLY A 125 -0.15 31.85 25.54
N THR A 126 -0.09 31.49 26.83
CA THR A 126 1.15 31.12 27.53
C THR A 126 1.12 29.63 27.90
N ALA A 127 2.24 28.95 27.74
CA ALA A 127 2.35 27.53 28.09
C ALA A 127 2.36 27.37 29.64
N ASP A 128 1.37 26.69 30.17
CA ASP A 128 1.25 26.34 31.60
C ASP A 128 1.93 25.01 31.90
N VAL A 129 1.84 24.04 31.00
CA VAL A 129 2.32 22.68 31.16
C VAL A 129 3.29 22.34 30.04
N THR A 130 4.53 22.02 30.41
CA THR A 130 5.63 21.74 29.46
C THR A 130 6.02 20.27 29.37
N SER A 131 5.37 19.40 30.15
CA SER A 131 5.57 17.93 30.14
C SER A 131 4.42 17.24 30.86
N GLY A 132 4.28 15.92 30.65
CA GLY A 132 3.18 15.15 31.26
C GLY A 132 1.88 15.30 30.47
N THR A 133 0.75 15.31 31.13
CA THR A 133 -0.58 15.34 30.51
C THR A 133 -1.37 16.57 30.92
N ALA A 134 -2.00 17.26 29.97
CA ALA A 134 -2.85 18.42 30.24
C ALA A 134 -3.88 18.60 29.12
N SER A 135 -5.08 19.08 29.48
CA SER A 135 -6.09 19.55 28.51
C SER A 135 -5.87 21.02 28.19
N GLY A 136 -5.94 21.38 26.91
CA GLY A 136 -5.69 22.73 26.44
C GLY A 136 -5.33 22.81 24.96
N ILE A 137 -4.70 23.91 24.58
CA ILE A 137 -4.18 24.15 23.24
C ILE A 137 -2.66 24.19 23.25
N LEU A 138 -2.04 23.78 22.14
CA LEU A 138 -0.59 23.86 22.03
C LEU A 138 -0.12 25.30 21.81
N VAL A 139 0.90 25.72 22.56
CA VAL A 139 1.63 26.96 22.28
C VAL A 139 2.76 26.64 21.32
N ILE A 140 2.56 26.96 20.03
CA ILE A 140 3.47 26.59 18.95
C ILE A 140 4.70 27.50 18.91
N ASP A 141 5.86 26.92 18.68
CA ASP A 141 7.12 27.62 18.44
C ASP A 141 7.45 27.63 16.95
N TYR A 142 6.99 28.65 16.24
CA TYR A 142 7.24 28.80 14.81
C TYR A 142 8.71 29.14 14.45
N ASP A 143 9.52 29.50 15.42
CA ASP A 143 10.97 29.76 15.22
C ASP A 143 11.81 28.46 15.36
N ALA A 144 11.23 27.40 15.90
CA ALA A 144 11.91 26.13 16.08
C ALA A 144 12.05 25.36 14.77
N THR A 145 13.13 24.57 14.70
CA THR A 145 13.41 23.71 13.54
C THR A 145 13.74 22.29 13.99
N VAL A 146 13.37 21.31 13.19
CA VAL A 146 13.82 19.93 13.30
C VAL A 146 14.59 19.59 12.02
N THR A 147 15.73 18.91 12.19
CA THR A 147 16.45 18.33 11.04
C THR A 147 16.15 16.85 11.03
N SER A 148 15.59 16.36 9.93
CA SER A 148 15.29 14.95 9.73
C SER A 148 16.55 14.08 9.79
N THR A 149 16.39 12.79 9.98
CA THR A 149 17.52 11.83 9.94
C THR A 149 18.20 11.79 8.58
N LYS A 150 17.54 12.25 7.52
CA LYS A 150 18.06 12.34 6.15
C LYS A 150 18.66 13.71 5.82
N GLY A 151 18.55 14.67 6.74
CA GLY A 151 19.19 15.99 6.64
C GLY A 151 18.28 17.12 6.14
N GLN A 152 16.99 16.87 5.89
CA GLN A 152 16.03 17.91 5.55
C GLN A 152 15.68 18.73 6.80
N ILE A 153 15.45 20.04 6.64
CA ILE A 153 15.12 20.95 7.74
C ILE A 153 13.66 21.40 7.60
N TYR A 154 12.91 21.25 8.69
CA TYR A 154 11.52 21.69 8.80
C TYR A 154 11.32 22.65 9.94
N THR A 155 10.32 23.52 9.80
CA THR A 155 9.79 24.39 10.87
C THR A 155 8.39 23.91 11.24
N ALA A 156 7.83 24.46 12.34
CA ALA A 156 6.43 24.21 12.68
C ALA A 156 5.43 24.59 11.59
N ALA A 157 5.78 25.51 10.67
CA ALA A 157 4.92 25.93 9.58
C ALA A 157 5.15 25.14 8.26
N THR A 158 6.27 24.42 8.12
CA THR A 158 6.63 23.72 6.90
C THR A 158 6.68 22.20 7.06
N ALA A 159 6.43 21.70 8.26
CA ALA A 159 6.44 20.28 8.57
C ALA A 159 5.40 19.52 7.73
N PRO A 160 5.81 18.43 7.03
CA PRO A 160 4.87 17.55 6.39
C PRO A 160 3.92 16.88 7.39
N VAL A 161 2.72 16.58 6.94
CA VAL A 161 1.69 15.90 7.73
C VAL A 161 1.44 14.53 7.12
N ILE A 162 1.73 13.49 7.87
CA ILE A 162 1.54 12.10 7.43
C ILE A 162 0.19 11.60 7.96
N ILE A 163 -0.72 11.24 7.07
CA ILE A 163 -1.98 10.59 7.43
C ILE A 163 -1.89 9.10 7.13
N ASN A 164 -2.03 8.29 8.20
CA ASN A 164 -2.03 6.85 8.09
C ASN A 164 -3.45 6.35 7.88
N THR A 165 -3.69 5.71 6.76
CA THR A 165 -4.96 5.11 6.41
C THR A 165 -4.97 3.65 6.83
N GLY A 166 -5.95 3.27 7.65
CA GLY A 166 -6.19 1.90 8.06
C GLY A 166 -7.01 1.12 7.01
N ALA A 167 -7.98 0.36 7.49
CA ALA A 167 -8.92 -0.41 6.68
C ALA A 167 -8.34 -1.64 5.96
N ALA A 168 -7.42 -2.36 6.58
CA ALA A 168 -6.98 -3.66 6.05
C ALA A 168 -8.19 -4.55 5.71
N GLY A 169 -8.24 -5.10 4.50
CA GLY A 169 -9.40 -5.86 3.99
C GLY A 169 -10.71 -5.04 3.99
N TYR A 170 -10.63 -3.72 3.84
CA TYR A 170 -11.77 -2.79 3.93
C TYR A 170 -12.56 -2.84 5.23
N SER A 171 -11.94 -3.34 6.29
CA SER A 171 -12.55 -3.44 7.61
C SER A 171 -12.57 -2.11 8.34
N ALA A 172 -13.51 -1.98 9.28
CA ALA A 172 -13.54 -0.85 10.19
C ALA A 172 -12.26 -0.81 11.04
N GLN A 173 -11.73 0.39 11.23
CA GLN A 173 -10.62 0.65 12.13
C GLN A 173 -11.08 1.56 13.27
N SER A 174 -11.03 1.06 14.49
CA SER A 174 -11.30 1.90 15.66
C SER A 174 -10.26 3.02 15.76
N ASN A 175 -10.69 4.12 16.40
CA ASN A 175 -9.81 5.24 16.68
C ASN A 175 -8.57 4.79 17.47
N GLN A 176 -7.41 5.32 17.09
CA GLN A 176 -6.14 5.05 17.74
C GLN A 176 -5.39 6.34 18.03
N SER A 177 -4.55 6.33 19.05
CA SER A 177 -3.61 7.42 19.29
C SER A 177 -2.54 7.46 18.21
N ALA A 178 -2.22 8.65 17.74
CA ALA A 178 -1.15 8.85 16.78
C ALA A 178 0.20 8.43 17.38
N GLY A 179 0.94 7.60 16.64
CA GLY A 179 2.26 7.14 17.04
C GLY A 179 3.33 8.21 16.93
N THR A 180 4.44 8.03 17.62
CA THR A 180 5.57 8.99 17.67
C THR A 180 6.62 8.73 16.59
N THR A 181 6.41 7.77 15.69
CA THR A 181 7.39 7.24 14.73
C THR A 181 8.08 8.34 13.90
N TYR A 182 7.33 9.35 13.47
CA TYR A 182 7.87 10.40 12.61
C TYR A 182 8.29 11.67 13.33
N ALA A 183 8.22 11.71 14.67
CA ALA A 183 8.57 12.91 15.43
C ALA A 183 10.03 13.32 15.26
N ALA A 184 10.95 12.35 15.18
CA ALA A 184 12.37 12.60 14.94
C ALA A 184 12.68 13.13 13.53
N GLU A 185 11.81 12.85 12.55
CA GLU A 185 11.91 13.38 11.19
C GLU A 185 11.33 14.80 11.09
N GLY A 186 10.67 15.29 12.12
CA GLY A 186 10.03 16.60 12.14
C GLY A 186 8.66 16.62 11.46
N TYR A 187 8.03 15.47 11.24
CA TYR A 187 6.70 15.39 10.65
C TYR A 187 5.60 15.35 11.72
N ILE A 188 4.42 15.82 11.33
CA ILE A 188 3.20 15.66 12.10
C ILE A 188 2.58 14.31 11.71
N ASN A 189 2.29 13.46 12.67
CA ASN A 189 1.65 12.17 12.43
C ASN A 189 0.17 12.22 12.79
N VAL A 190 -0.69 11.76 11.88
CA VAL A 190 -2.14 11.72 12.05
C VAL A 190 -2.61 10.27 12.00
N ALA A 191 -3.32 9.83 13.03
CA ALA A 191 -4.05 8.58 13.02
C ALA A 191 -5.55 8.87 12.99
N CYS A 192 -6.27 8.25 12.08
CA CYS A 192 -7.73 8.36 11.99
C CYS A 192 -8.38 6.98 12.07
N GLY A 193 -9.54 6.91 12.69
CA GLY A 193 -10.44 5.77 12.58
C GLY A 193 -11.25 5.86 11.28
N ASN A 194 -11.87 4.75 10.92
CA ASN A 194 -12.84 4.72 9.82
C ASN A 194 -13.87 3.61 10.02
N ARG A 195 -15.08 3.84 9.54
CA ARG A 195 -16.08 2.79 9.34
C ARG A 195 -15.59 1.83 8.25
N GLY A 196 -16.13 0.64 8.18
CA GLY A 196 -15.79 -0.35 7.16
C GLY A 196 -16.85 -1.42 7.02
N LYS A 197 -16.58 -2.44 6.24
CA LYS A 197 -17.53 -3.48 5.82
C LYS A 197 -18.36 -4.15 6.93
N GLN A 198 -17.95 -4.06 8.20
CA GLN A 198 -18.71 -4.65 9.31
C GLN A 198 -19.48 -3.62 10.13
N SER A 199 -19.41 -2.33 9.77
CA SER A 199 -19.95 -1.26 10.59
C SER A 199 -21.48 -1.25 10.60
N THR A 200 -22.06 -1.40 11.77
CA THR A 200 -23.50 -1.35 12.00
C THR A 200 -23.84 -0.42 13.16
N LEU A 201 -24.97 0.25 13.06
CA LEU A 201 -25.51 1.07 14.16
C LEU A 201 -26.15 0.17 15.23
N SER A 202 -26.47 0.76 16.38
CA SER A 202 -27.06 0.05 17.52
C SER A 202 -28.45 -0.55 17.23
N ASP A 203 -29.15 -0.06 16.22
CA ASP A 203 -30.43 -0.58 15.74
C ASP A 203 -30.29 -1.69 14.70
N GLY A 204 -29.05 -2.04 14.34
CA GLY A 204 -28.72 -3.07 13.36
C GLY A 204 -28.71 -2.58 11.92
N SER A 205 -28.93 -1.29 11.65
CA SER A 205 -28.76 -0.72 10.32
C SER A 205 -27.27 -0.66 9.95
N TYR A 206 -26.98 -0.91 8.67
CA TYR A 206 -25.63 -0.93 8.14
C TYR A 206 -25.15 0.48 7.81
N THR A 207 -23.91 0.81 8.11
CA THR A 207 -23.30 2.12 7.83
C THR A 207 -21.88 1.99 7.28
N GLY A 208 -21.49 0.78 6.88
CA GLY A 208 -20.16 0.47 6.35
C GLY A 208 -20.05 0.52 4.83
N ASP A 209 -21.14 0.91 4.14
CA ASP A 209 -21.17 1.03 2.69
C ASP A 209 -20.09 1.98 2.17
N ALA A 210 -19.56 1.70 0.99
CA ALA A 210 -18.77 2.67 0.27
C ALA A 210 -19.61 3.93 -0.02
N PRO A 211 -19.06 5.14 0.11
CA PRO A 211 -17.67 5.47 0.38
C PRO A 211 -17.36 5.80 1.87
N SER A 212 -18.13 5.30 2.84
CA SER A 212 -18.05 5.68 4.27
C SER A 212 -16.63 5.69 4.83
N CYS A 213 -15.84 4.66 4.55
CA CYS A 213 -14.46 4.55 5.03
C CYS A 213 -13.58 5.70 4.50
N LEU A 214 -13.66 5.95 3.21
CA LEU A 214 -12.92 7.03 2.55
C LEU A 214 -13.36 8.40 3.06
N VAL A 215 -14.67 8.61 3.21
CA VAL A 215 -15.24 9.86 3.72
C VAL A 215 -14.79 10.16 5.15
N ASP A 216 -14.72 9.16 6.03
CA ASP A 216 -14.20 9.35 7.39
C ASP A 216 -12.75 9.84 7.37
N GLN A 217 -11.93 9.32 6.47
CA GLN A 217 -10.53 9.73 6.30
C GLN A 217 -10.41 11.12 5.65
N LYS A 218 -11.24 11.46 4.64
CA LYS A 218 -11.31 12.82 4.06
C LYS A 218 -11.66 13.85 5.12
N ASN A 219 -12.62 13.55 5.98
CA ASN A 219 -13.03 14.39 7.10
C ASN A 219 -11.89 14.61 8.10
N ALA A 220 -11.06 13.59 8.38
CA ALA A 220 -9.88 13.73 9.22
C ALA A 220 -8.85 14.69 8.60
N VAL A 221 -8.63 14.64 7.28
CA VAL A 221 -7.75 15.58 6.58
C VAL A 221 -8.28 17.01 6.72
N ARG A 222 -9.59 17.25 6.46
CA ARG A 222 -10.21 18.57 6.59
C ARG A 222 -10.10 19.11 8.01
N PHE A 223 -10.40 18.28 9.04
CA PHE A 223 -10.30 18.66 10.45
C PHE A 223 -8.88 19.11 10.83
N VAL A 224 -7.85 18.34 10.44
CA VAL A 224 -6.47 18.68 10.76
C VAL A 224 -6.03 19.95 10.04
N LYS A 225 -6.31 20.08 8.73
CA LYS A 225 -6.01 21.29 7.97
C LYS A 225 -6.69 22.53 8.53
N TYR A 226 -7.96 22.43 8.90
CA TYR A 226 -8.70 23.52 9.52
C TYR A 226 -8.01 24.02 10.80
N ASN A 227 -7.58 23.10 11.66
CA ASN A 227 -6.90 23.45 12.91
C ASN A 227 -5.45 23.93 12.71
N ILE A 228 -4.79 23.56 11.61
CA ILE A 228 -3.52 24.19 11.20
C ILE A 228 -3.76 25.63 10.74
N LEU A 229 -4.79 25.89 9.94
CA LEU A 229 -5.16 27.26 9.52
C LEU A 229 -5.52 28.17 10.67
N LEU A 230 -6.17 27.64 11.71
CA LEU A 230 -6.47 28.37 12.94
C LEU A 230 -5.23 28.59 13.85
N GLY A 231 -4.10 27.94 13.55
CA GLY A 231 -2.89 28.00 14.40
C GLY A 231 -2.97 27.12 15.65
N ASN A 232 -3.92 26.21 15.75
CA ASN A 232 -4.05 25.25 16.85
C ASN A 232 -3.08 24.08 16.75
N LEU A 233 -2.64 23.75 15.53
CA LEU A 233 -1.68 22.69 15.21
C LEU A 233 -0.53 23.23 14.38
N PRO A 234 0.70 22.75 14.57
CA PRO A 234 1.77 22.96 13.60
C PRO A 234 1.57 22.07 12.38
N GLY A 235 2.31 22.34 11.31
CA GLY A 235 2.27 21.61 10.04
C GLY A 235 1.95 22.53 8.87
N SER A 236 2.13 22.03 7.67
CA SER A 236 1.73 22.73 6.45
C SER A 236 0.47 22.12 5.85
N VAL A 237 -0.52 22.94 5.56
CA VAL A 237 -1.73 22.50 4.82
C VAL A 237 -1.40 22.04 3.40
N ASP A 238 -0.24 22.45 2.87
CA ASP A 238 0.21 22.15 1.52
C ASP A 238 0.96 20.81 1.41
N TYR A 239 1.43 20.22 2.52
CA TYR A 239 2.33 19.05 2.48
C TYR A 239 1.76 17.84 3.22
N PHE A 240 0.49 17.50 2.92
CA PHE A 240 -0.13 16.28 3.41
C PHE A 240 0.24 15.08 2.56
N VAL A 241 0.60 13.97 3.20
CA VAL A 241 0.97 12.71 2.56
C VAL A 241 0.13 11.58 3.13
N SER A 242 -0.59 10.86 2.28
CA SER A 242 -1.28 9.63 2.68
C SER A 242 -0.36 8.41 2.58
N THR A 243 -0.52 7.48 3.52
CA THR A 243 0.18 6.20 3.48
C THR A 243 -0.66 5.09 4.11
N GLY A 244 -0.52 3.88 3.60
CA GLY A 244 -1.22 2.71 4.10
C GLY A 244 -0.93 1.46 3.29
N GLY A 245 -1.28 0.29 3.82
CA GLY A 245 -1.08 -1.00 3.17
C GLY A 245 -2.39 -1.75 2.92
N SER A 246 -2.44 -2.59 1.87
CA SER A 246 -3.63 -3.39 1.52
C SER A 246 -4.86 -2.52 1.24
N GLY A 247 -5.97 -2.78 1.90
CA GLY A 247 -7.13 -1.89 1.91
C GLY A 247 -6.80 -0.48 2.37
N GLY A 248 -5.87 -0.30 3.33
CA GLY A 248 -5.33 1.02 3.70
C GLY A 248 -4.52 1.65 2.56
N GLY A 249 -3.78 0.87 1.79
CA GLY A 249 -3.10 1.33 0.56
C GLY A 249 -4.09 1.79 -0.50
N ALA A 250 -5.20 1.08 -0.65
CA ALA A 250 -6.31 1.52 -1.50
C ALA A 250 -6.84 2.89 -1.05
N HIS A 251 -7.07 3.07 0.26
CA HIS A 251 -7.56 4.34 0.78
C HIS A 251 -6.54 5.46 0.70
N ALA A 252 -5.23 5.19 0.90
CA ALA A 252 -4.18 6.17 0.67
C ALA A 252 -4.19 6.66 -0.79
N THR A 253 -4.35 5.73 -1.74
CA THR A 253 -4.50 6.01 -3.17
C THR A 253 -5.77 6.81 -3.46
N MET A 254 -6.92 6.36 -2.91
CA MET A 254 -8.21 7.02 -3.11
C MET A 254 -8.24 8.45 -2.55
N LEU A 255 -7.69 8.68 -1.34
CA LEU A 255 -7.56 10.03 -0.78
C LEU A 255 -6.82 10.97 -1.73
N ALA A 256 -5.70 10.51 -2.30
CA ALA A 256 -4.92 11.30 -3.23
C ALA A 256 -5.61 11.48 -4.60
N ALA A 257 -6.30 10.45 -5.07
CA ALA A 257 -6.97 10.46 -6.38
C ALA A 257 -8.28 11.25 -6.39
N THR A 258 -8.97 11.36 -5.24
CA THR A 258 -10.31 11.98 -5.14
C THR A 258 -10.31 13.31 -4.40
N SER A 259 -9.14 13.90 -4.20
CA SER A 259 -8.98 15.15 -3.46
C SER A 259 -9.93 16.23 -3.98
N ASN A 260 -10.69 16.82 -3.09
CA ASN A 260 -11.64 17.92 -3.33
C ASN A 260 -12.69 17.62 -4.43
N ASN A 261 -12.98 16.34 -4.71
CA ASN A 261 -13.94 15.97 -5.74
C ASN A 261 -15.38 16.07 -5.21
N PRO A 262 -16.29 16.74 -5.94
CA PRO A 262 -17.66 17.00 -5.48
C PRO A 262 -18.53 15.74 -5.34
N ASP A 263 -18.17 14.60 -5.93
CA ASP A 263 -18.91 13.34 -5.77
C ASP A 263 -18.97 12.86 -4.32
N PHE A 264 -18.05 13.32 -3.48
CA PHE A 264 -17.98 12.96 -2.06
C PHE A 264 -18.63 13.99 -1.12
N TYR A 265 -18.98 15.19 -1.59
CA TYR A 265 -19.42 16.28 -0.71
C TYR A 265 -20.72 15.98 0.04
N ASP A 266 -21.69 15.33 -0.57
CA ASP A 266 -22.96 15.02 0.10
C ASP A 266 -22.74 14.07 1.30
N TYR A 267 -21.79 13.13 1.17
CA TYR A 267 -21.42 12.24 2.29
C TYR A 267 -20.66 12.97 3.39
N GLU A 268 -19.74 13.87 3.04
CA GLU A 268 -18.99 14.69 4.00
C GLU A 268 -19.93 15.64 4.76
N ILE A 269 -20.87 16.28 4.05
CA ILE A 269 -21.89 17.16 4.64
C ILE A 269 -22.80 16.38 5.58
N ALA A 270 -23.23 15.17 5.19
CA ALA A 270 -24.07 14.33 6.05
C ALA A 270 -23.37 13.95 7.36
N ALA A 271 -22.05 13.74 7.32
CA ALA A 271 -21.23 13.50 8.50
C ALA A 271 -20.98 14.77 9.34
N GLY A 272 -21.28 15.95 8.85
CA GLY A 272 -20.99 17.22 9.52
C GLY A 272 -19.50 17.58 9.50
N ALA A 273 -18.87 17.43 8.32
CA ALA A 273 -17.48 17.80 8.08
C ALA A 273 -17.29 19.32 8.08
N VAL A 274 -16.09 19.77 8.47
CA VAL A 274 -15.69 21.18 8.34
C VAL A 274 -15.20 21.45 6.91
N GLY A 275 -15.53 22.64 6.38
CA GLY A 275 -15.01 23.11 5.10
C GLY A 275 -15.67 22.50 3.87
N VAL A 276 -16.89 21.96 4.00
CA VAL A 276 -17.75 21.62 2.88
C VAL A 276 -19.20 21.81 3.28
N TYR A 277 -19.93 22.66 2.55
CA TYR A 277 -21.28 23.07 2.90
C TYR A 277 -22.17 23.20 1.68
N ALA A 278 -23.43 22.76 1.80
CA ALA A 278 -24.42 22.93 0.74
C ALA A 278 -25.02 24.33 0.78
N ASN A 279 -25.04 25.00 -0.36
CA ASN A 279 -25.69 26.28 -0.54
C ASN A 279 -27.18 26.11 -0.88
N THR A 280 -27.96 27.15 -0.62
CA THR A 280 -29.42 27.13 -0.89
C THR A 280 -29.77 27.05 -2.39
N ASP A 281 -28.84 27.29 -3.27
CA ASP A 281 -28.98 27.20 -4.72
C ASP A 281 -28.56 25.84 -5.29
N GLY A 282 -28.10 24.92 -4.43
CA GLY A 282 -27.64 23.59 -4.81
C GLY A 282 -26.16 23.51 -5.22
N SER A 283 -25.42 24.60 -5.06
CA SER A 283 -23.94 24.59 -5.15
C SER A 283 -23.31 24.23 -3.81
N TYR A 284 -22.00 24.00 -3.83
CA TYR A 284 -21.22 23.76 -2.62
C TYR A 284 -20.29 24.93 -2.33
N SER A 285 -19.97 25.12 -1.06
CA SER A 285 -18.88 25.98 -0.59
C SER A 285 -17.82 25.11 0.08
N THR A 286 -16.55 25.34 -0.27
CA THR A 286 -15.39 24.65 0.27
C THR A 286 -14.51 25.57 1.13
N THR A 287 -15.08 26.63 1.68
CA THR A 287 -14.38 27.64 2.47
C THR A 287 -14.68 27.54 3.96
N VAL A 288 -13.71 27.96 4.77
CA VAL A 288 -13.82 28.16 6.23
C VAL A 288 -13.51 29.61 6.59
N THR A 289 -13.94 30.04 7.77
CA THR A 289 -13.70 31.38 8.28
C THR A 289 -12.46 31.41 9.15
N ILE A 290 -11.39 32.07 8.70
CA ILE A 290 -10.15 32.27 9.45
C ILE A 290 -9.95 33.78 9.68
N ASP A 291 -9.89 34.23 10.92
CA ASP A 291 -9.76 35.64 11.29
C ASP A 291 -10.82 36.58 10.63
N GLY A 292 -11.99 36.01 10.35
CA GLY A 292 -13.12 36.72 9.71
C GLY A 292 -13.05 36.81 8.19
N GLU A 293 -12.10 36.16 7.55
CA GLU A 293 -11.96 36.05 6.09
C GLU A 293 -12.29 34.62 5.63
N GLU A 294 -12.90 34.49 4.46
CA GLU A 294 -13.14 33.18 3.82
C GLU A 294 -11.84 32.62 3.23
N VAL A 295 -11.46 31.44 3.64
CA VAL A 295 -10.27 30.72 3.17
C VAL A 295 -10.69 29.37 2.61
N GLU A 296 -10.18 29.01 1.43
CA GLU A 296 -10.41 27.69 0.84
C GLU A 296 -9.86 26.59 1.73
N LEU A 297 -10.65 25.54 1.95
CA LEU A 297 -10.23 24.33 2.67
C LEU A 297 -10.44 23.10 1.79
N SER A 298 -9.36 22.67 1.16
CA SER A 298 -9.32 21.44 0.36
C SER A 298 -8.84 20.26 1.21
N ASP A 299 -9.33 19.06 0.94
CA ASP A 299 -8.76 17.81 1.44
C ASP A 299 -7.63 17.29 0.53
N GLY A 300 -7.18 18.11 -0.43
CA GLY A 300 -6.10 17.81 -1.36
C GLY A 300 -4.80 17.36 -0.69
N LEU A 301 -4.13 16.38 -1.28
CA LEU A 301 -2.88 15.84 -0.79
C LEU A 301 -1.71 16.28 -1.68
N TRP A 302 -0.56 16.48 -1.06
CA TRP A 302 0.70 16.76 -1.75
C TRP A 302 1.36 15.49 -2.26
N GLY A 303 1.24 14.39 -1.50
CA GLY A 303 1.88 13.12 -1.82
C GLY A 303 1.07 11.92 -1.38
N CYS A 304 1.37 10.79 -2.02
CA CYS A 304 0.82 9.48 -1.70
C CYS A 304 1.93 8.43 -1.72
N MET A 305 1.97 7.58 -0.70
CA MET A 305 2.82 6.40 -0.68
C MET A 305 1.99 5.19 -0.27
N ALA A 306 1.62 4.37 -1.24
CA ALA A 306 0.69 3.26 -1.07
C ALA A 306 1.39 1.91 -1.23
N TYR A 307 1.10 0.99 -0.31
CA TYR A 307 1.68 -0.36 -0.29
C TYR A 307 0.62 -1.39 -0.64
N SER A 308 0.87 -2.23 -1.64
CA SER A 308 -0.07 -3.25 -2.14
C SER A 308 -1.50 -2.74 -2.20
N ALA A 309 -1.70 -1.61 -2.88
CA ALA A 309 -3.00 -0.95 -2.95
C ALA A 309 -4.02 -1.80 -3.71
N ILE A 310 -4.99 -2.34 -3.01
CA ILE A 310 -6.11 -3.09 -3.61
C ILE A 310 -7.10 -2.09 -4.19
N THR A 311 -6.92 -1.72 -5.44
CA THR A 311 -7.73 -0.72 -6.15
C THR A 311 -8.29 -1.25 -7.45
N SER A 312 -9.13 -0.45 -8.11
CA SER A 312 -9.71 -0.79 -9.42
C SER A 312 -10.46 -2.12 -9.39
N LEU A 313 -11.31 -2.27 -8.38
CA LEU A 313 -12.01 -3.52 -8.07
C LEU A 313 -12.93 -3.98 -9.21
N ALA A 314 -13.42 -3.03 -10.02
CA ALA A 314 -14.26 -3.32 -11.17
C ALA A 314 -13.53 -4.02 -12.34
N GLU A 315 -12.21 -4.01 -12.33
CA GLU A 315 -11.36 -4.65 -13.35
C GLU A 315 -10.37 -5.66 -12.77
N ALA A 316 -10.44 -5.93 -11.45
CA ALA A 316 -9.42 -6.69 -10.74
C ALA A 316 -9.29 -8.13 -11.26
N ASP A 317 -10.40 -8.84 -11.43
CA ASP A 317 -10.41 -10.22 -11.91
C ASP A 317 -9.84 -10.32 -13.33
N MET A 318 -10.33 -9.49 -14.25
CA MET A 318 -9.83 -9.46 -15.61
C MET A 318 -8.32 -9.20 -15.68
N THR A 319 -7.83 -8.24 -14.88
CA THR A 319 -6.42 -7.85 -14.86
C THR A 319 -5.54 -8.98 -14.32
N LEU A 320 -5.99 -9.63 -13.24
CA LEU A 320 -5.26 -10.72 -12.61
C LEU A 320 -5.24 -11.97 -13.51
N ASP A 321 -6.37 -12.31 -14.14
CA ASP A 321 -6.46 -13.40 -15.10
C ASP A 321 -5.54 -13.20 -16.30
N PHE A 322 -5.48 -11.97 -16.83
CA PHE A 322 -4.57 -11.64 -17.91
C PHE A 322 -3.10 -11.86 -17.50
N GLU A 323 -2.68 -11.36 -16.34
CA GLU A 323 -1.31 -11.51 -15.87
C GLU A 323 -0.91 -12.99 -15.75
N TYR A 324 -1.82 -13.84 -15.26
CA TYR A 324 -1.59 -15.28 -15.17
C TYR A 324 -1.62 -15.98 -16.53
N TYR A 325 -2.50 -15.53 -17.40
CA TYR A 325 -2.58 -16.09 -18.75
C TYR A 325 -1.34 -15.79 -19.60
N LEU A 326 -0.54 -14.78 -19.24
CA LEU A 326 0.77 -14.53 -19.86
C LEU A 326 1.78 -15.69 -19.64
N ASP A 327 1.63 -16.49 -18.58
CA ASP A 327 2.43 -17.69 -18.39
C ASP A 327 1.81 -18.87 -19.16
N SER A 328 2.32 -19.17 -20.35
CA SER A 328 1.84 -20.28 -21.17
C SER A 328 2.04 -21.65 -20.52
N THR A 329 2.83 -21.74 -19.44
CA THR A 329 3.11 -22.98 -18.71
C THR A 329 2.25 -23.14 -17.45
N TYR A 330 1.49 -22.11 -17.08
CA TYR A 330 0.64 -22.16 -15.92
C TYR A 330 -0.47 -23.20 -16.04
N SER A 331 -0.64 -23.99 -14.99
CA SER A 331 -1.67 -25.03 -14.94
C SER A 331 -2.87 -24.54 -14.13
N PHE A 332 -3.89 -24.15 -14.83
CA PHE A 332 -5.19 -23.85 -14.22
C PHE A 332 -5.80 -25.09 -13.57
N ASN A 333 -6.58 -24.93 -12.50
CA ASN A 333 -7.16 -26.04 -11.77
C ASN A 333 -8.26 -26.76 -12.57
N THR A 334 -8.98 -26.03 -13.42
CA THR A 334 -10.08 -26.57 -14.22
C THR A 334 -10.04 -26.03 -15.66
N ASP A 335 -10.68 -26.75 -16.57
CA ASP A 335 -10.84 -26.27 -17.95
C ASP A 335 -11.75 -25.03 -18.01
N PHE A 336 -12.66 -24.87 -17.07
CA PHE A 336 -13.47 -23.66 -16.93
C PHE A 336 -12.61 -22.43 -16.64
N GLN A 337 -11.74 -22.50 -15.64
CA GLN A 337 -10.85 -21.40 -15.27
C GLN A 337 -9.94 -21.02 -16.41
N LYS A 338 -9.34 -22.01 -17.07
CA LYS A 338 -8.46 -21.76 -18.23
C LYS A 338 -9.20 -21.06 -19.37
N GLN A 339 -10.43 -21.49 -19.66
CA GLN A 339 -11.21 -20.90 -20.73
C GLN A 339 -11.71 -19.50 -20.39
N LEU A 340 -12.06 -19.28 -19.13
CA LEU A 340 -12.43 -17.96 -18.62
C LEU A 340 -11.24 -16.99 -18.73
N ALA A 341 -10.06 -17.39 -18.26
CA ALA A 341 -8.86 -16.59 -18.35
C ALA A 341 -8.46 -16.25 -19.80
N GLU A 342 -8.66 -17.19 -20.74
CA GLU A 342 -8.44 -16.95 -22.19
C GLU A 342 -9.38 -15.83 -22.71
N TYR A 343 -10.66 -15.86 -22.33
CA TYR A 343 -11.61 -14.83 -22.73
C TYR A 343 -11.32 -13.48 -22.07
N LEU A 344 -11.03 -13.48 -20.78
CA LEU A 344 -10.70 -12.25 -20.05
C LEU A 344 -9.39 -11.63 -20.52
N ALA A 345 -8.42 -12.43 -20.94
CA ALA A 345 -7.19 -11.93 -21.53
C ALA A 345 -7.42 -11.17 -22.84
N ALA A 346 -8.33 -11.66 -23.68
CA ALA A 346 -8.72 -10.96 -24.90
C ALA A 346 -9.44 -9.62 -24.58
N GLU A 347 -10.31 -9.63 -23.60
CA GLU A 347 -11.01 -8.41 -23.14
C GLU A 347 -10.03 -7.40 -22.53
N TYR A 348 -9.02 -7.84 -21.78
CA TYR A 348 -8.01 -6.93 -21.21
C TYR A 348 -7.21 -6.23 -22.30
N MET A 349 -6.80 -6.95 -23.35
CA MET A 349 -6.15 -6.34 -24.52
C MET A 349 -7.04 -5.26 -25.14
N ASP A 350 -8.32 -5.55 -25.37
CA ASP A 350 -9.25 -4.60 -25.94
C ASP A 350 -9.48 -3.40 -25.01
N TYR A 351 -9.57 -3.63 -23.69
CA TYR A 351 -9.73 -2.62 -22.67
C TYR A 351 -8.54 -1.63 -22.65
N ILE A 352 -7.31 -2.14 -22.61
CA ILE A 352 -6.09 -1.29 -22.63
C ILE A 352 -6.00 -0.51 -23.93
N ASN A 353 -6.20 -1.18 -25.08
CA ASN A 353 -6.15 -0.53 -26.38
C ASN A 353 -7.23 0.54 -26.57
N ALA A 354 -8.42 0.32 -26.02
CA ALA A 354 -9.51 1.31 -26.07
C ALA A 354 -9.23 2.56 -25.24
N LYS A 355 -8.43 2.47 -24.18
CA LYS A 355 -8.02 3.62 -23.35
C LYS A 355 -7.08 4.57 -24.09
N GLY A 356 -6.36 4.10 -25.13
CA GLY A 356 -5.41 4.92 -25.87
C GLY A 356 -4.28 5.48 -24.98
N LEU A 357 -3.78 4.67 -24.08
CA LEU A 357 -2.75 5.05 -23.11
C LEU A 357 -1.45 5.47 -23.81
N THR A 358 -0.77 6.43 -23.23
CA THR A 358 0.55 6.88 -23.68
C THR A 358 1.45 7.07 -22.46
N VAL A 359 2.77 7.06 -22.69
CA VAL A 359 3.76 7.39 -21.65
C VAL A 359 4.91 8.19 -22.27
N GLU A 360 5.40 9.19 -21.54
CA GLU A 360 6.62 9.90 -21.88
C GLU A 360 7.82 9.10 -21.33
N GLU A 361 8.72 8.66 -22.20
CA GLU A 361 9.90 7.86 -21.82
C GLU A 361 10.77 8.57 -20.76
N ALA A 362 10.88 9.89 -20.85
CA ALA A 362 11.62 10.68 -19.86
C ALA A 362 11.05 10.58 -18.43
N LYS A 363 9.76 10.26 -18.28
CA LYS A 363 9.11 10.13 -16.98
C LYS A 363 9.29 8.75 -16.36
N VAL A 364 9.33 7.71 -17.18
CA VAL A 364 9.53 6.32 -16.73
C VAL A 364 11.00 5.89 -16.77
N GLY A 365 11.83 6.56 -17.55
CA GLY A 365 13.26 6.28 -17.63
C GLY A 365 13.64 5.15 -18.61
N PHE A 366 12.71 4.66 -19.42
CA PHE A 366 12.90 3.55 -20.36
C PHE A 366 12.80 3.99 -21.81
N ASP A 367 13.69 3.47 -22.67
CA ASP A 367 13.65 3.61 -24.13
C ASP A 367 12.71 2.53 -24.70
N LEU A 368 11.44 2.87 -24.82
CA LEU A 368 10.40 1.93 -25.24
C LEU A 368 10.27 1.82 -26.76
N ASP A 369 10.67 2.85 -27.53
CA ASP A 369 10.62 2.82 -28.99
C ASP A 369 11.96 2.34 -29.61
N GLY A 370 12.98 2.20 -28.78
CA GLY A 370 14.29 1.63 -29.15
C GLY A 370 15.16 2.56 -29.99
N ASP A 371 14.92 3.86 -29.97
CA ASP A 371 15.73 4.83 -30.73
C ASP A 371 17.01 5.28 -30.00
N GLY A 372 17.19 4.89 -28.74
CA GLY A 372 18.34 5.17 -27.88
C GLY A 372 18.26 6.51 -27.16
N ALA A 373 17.11 7.16 -27.13
CA ALA A 373 16.87 8.41 -26.43
C ALA A 373 15.57 8.32 -25.62
N LEU A 374 15.49 9.05 -24.50
CA LEU A 374 14.30 9.13 -23.65
C LEU A 374 13.49 10.39 -23.99
N THR A 375 13.08 10.54 -25.24
CA THR A 375 12.45 11.79 -25.70
C THR A 375 11.06 11.60 -26.32
N SER A 376 10.68 10.34 -26.53
CA SER A 376 9.42 10.02 -27.18
C SER A 376 8.26 9.98 -26.21
N THR A 377 7.06 10.20 -26.73
CA THR A 377 5.81 9.77 -26.10
C THR A 377 5.33 8.54 -26.85
N VAL A 378 5.33 7.41 -26.17
CA VAL A 378 5.01 6.11 -26.75
C VAL A 378 3.55 5.77 -26.48
N ALA A 379 2.83 5.34 -27.52
CA ALA A 379 1.51 4.74 -27.36
C ALA A 379 1.65 3.33 -26.78
N LEU A 380 0.92 3.06 -25.70
CA LEU A 380 0.94 1.77 -25.03
C LEU A 380 -0.17 0.88 -25.60
N THR A 381 0.21 -0.23 -26.22
CA THR A 381 -0.71 -1.19 -26.83
C THR A 381 -0.36 -2.61 -26.43
N ILE A 382 -1.37 -3.47 -26.38
CA ILE A 382 -1.23 -4.91 -26.32
C ILE A 382 -1.61 -5.46 -27.69
N GLU A 383 -0.78 -6.34 -28.25
CA GLU A 383 -0.96 -6.97 -29.55
C GLU A 383 -1.03 -8.49 -29.38
N TYR A 384 -1.54 -9.21 -30.41
CA TYR A 384 -1.73 -10.65 -30.34
C TYR A 384 -1.17 -11.36 -31.60
N ASP A 385 -0.17 -12.22 -31.37
CA ASP A 385 0.37 -13.16 -32.36
C ASP A 385 0.68 -14.52 -31.70
N PRO A 386 -0.24 -15.49 -31.76
CA PRO A 386 -0.07 -16.77 -31.06
C PRO A 386 1.04 -17.66 -31.65
N VAL A 387 1.64 -17.28 -32.78
CA VAL A 387 2.74 -18.03 -33.41
C VAL A 387 4.09 -17.40 -33.05
N GLY A 388 4.18 -16.08 -33.13
CA GLY A 388 5.39 -15.33 -32.82
C GLY A 388 5.70 -15.25 -31.36
N HIS A 389 4.67 -15.26 -30.51
CA HIS A 389 4.73 -15.08 -29.05
C HIS A 389 4.01 -16.21 -28.29
N ALA A 390 4.29 -17.46 -28.70
CA ALA A 390 3.64 -18.63 -28.11
C ALA A 390 3.98 -18.85 -26.64
N ASP A 391 5.09 -18.33 -26.16
CA ASP A 391 5.56 -18.38 -24.79
C ASP A 391 4.77 -17.46 -23.83
N THR A 392 4.08 -16.47 -24.36
CA THR A 392 3.16 -15.58 -23.64
C THR A 392 1.70 -15.73 -24.09
N ASN A 393 1.33 -16.93 -24.55
CA ASN A 393 0.01 -17.22 -25.13
C ASN A 393 -0.41 -16.27 -26.26
N GLY A 394 0.56 -15.64 -26.92
CA GLY A 394 0.37 -14.76 -28.08
C GLY A 394 0.38 -13.26 -27.76
N TYR A 395 0.44 -12.84 -26.51
CA TYR A 395 0.38 -11.43 -26.13
C TYR A 395 1.77 -10.78 -26.10
N TYR A 396 1.87 -9.56 -26.64
CA TYR A 396 3.07 -8.74 -26.67
C TYR A 396 2.69 -7.26 -26.88
N GLY A 397 3.66 -6.36 -26.96
CA GLY A 397 3.44 -4.95 -27.31
C GLY A 397 3.97 -3.98 -26.28
N SER A 398 3.93 -2.69 -26.62
CA SER A 398 4.58 -1.62 -25.85
C SER A 398 4.09 -1.47 -24.39
N TYR A 399 2.85 -1.84 -24.10
CA TYR A 399 2.36 -1.89 -22.74
C TYR A 399 3.06 -2.97 -21.91
N LEU A 400 3.26 -4.15 -22.50
CA LEU A 400 3.97 -5.26 -21.85
C LEU A 400 5.49 -5.06 -21.86
N ASP A 401 6.03 -4.29 -22.81
CA ASP A 401 7.44 -3.87 -22.77
C ASP A 401 7.70 -2.92 -21.58
N LEU A 402 6.77 -2.01 -21.28
CA LEU A 402 6.85 -1.16 -20.06
C LEU A 402 6.75 -2.01 -18.80
N TYR A 403 5.80 -2.94 -18.73
CA TYR A 403 5.68 -3.88 -17.61
C TYR A 403 6.99 -4.62 -17.34
N LEU A 404 7.60 -5.18 -18.40
CA LEU A 404 8.86 -5.91 -18.28
C LEU A 404 10.02 -5.01 -17.84
N ALA A 405 10.10 -3.77 -18.38
CA ALA A 405 11.14 -2.81 -18.02
C ALA A 405 11.08 -2.42 -16.54
N GLU A 406 9.89 -2.17 -16.00
CA GLU A 406 9.68 -1.89 -14.57
C GLU A 406 10.07 -3.11 -13.71
N PHE A 407 9.75 -4.31 -14.18
CA PHE A 407 10.08 -5.55 -13.49
C PHE A 407 11.60 -5.79 -13.44
N GLU A 408 12.30 -5.63 -14.55
CA GLU A 408 13.76 -5.73 -14.65
C GLU A 408 14.45 -4.68 -13.77
N GLN A 409 13.97 -3.43 -13.82
CA GLN A 409 14.55 -2.34 -13.03
C GLN A 409 14.37 -2.58 -11.53
N SER A 410 13.18 -3.01 -11.10
CA SER A 410 12.92 -3.32 -9.70
C SER A 410 13.80 -4.45 -9.17
N LEU A 411 14.03 -5.48 -9.99
CA LEU A 411 14.94 -6.57 -9.63
C LEU A 411 16.40 -6.10 -9.59
N GLN A 412 16.85 -5.29 -10.55
CA GLN A 412 18.20 -4.73 -10.57
C GLN A 412 18.44 -3.86 -9.34
N ASP A 413 17.49 -2.97 -9.02
CA ASP A 413 17.57 -2.09 -7.85
C ASP A 413 17.63 -2.89 -6.53
N TYR A 414 16.89 -3.99 -6.44
CA TYR A 414 16.94 -4.87 -5.27
C TYR A 414 18.32 -5.51 -5.12
N ILE A 415 18.88 -6.07 -6.22
CA ILE A 415 20.17 -6.74 -6.19
C ILE A 415 21.31 -5.78 -5.89
N ASP A 416 21.29 -4.59 -6.47
CA ASP A 416 22.34 -3.58 -6.28
C ASP A 416 22.43 -3.08 -4.83
N ARG A 417 21.38 -3.32 -4.04
CA ARG A 417 21.26 -2.83 -2.66
C ARG A 417 21.30 -3.93 -1.61
N LEU A 418 21.42 -5.19 -2.01
CA LEU A 418 21.49 -6.30 -1.06
C LEU A 418 22.76 -6.22 -0.18
N ALA A 419 22.55 -6.39 1.12
CA ALA A 419 23.61 -6.62 2.07
C ALA A 419 23.79 -8.14 2.28
N TYR A 420 24.83 -8.71 1.73
CA TYR A 420 25.12 -10.14 1.90
C TYR A 420 25.76 -10.41 3.25
N ALA A 421 25.27 -11.41 3.97
CA ALA A 421 25.84 -11.76 5.28
C ALA A 421 27.24 -12.38 5.15
N GLU A 422 28.13 -12.01 6.09
CA GLU A 422 29.53 -12.47 6.09
C GLU A 422 29.69 -13.98 6.34
N ASP A 423 28.72 -14.62 6.99
CA ASP A 423 28.75 -16.04 7.38
C ASP A 423 28.12 -16.98 6.34
N TRP A 424 27.78 -16.48 5.15
CA TRP A 424 27.24 -17.32 4.08
C TRP A 424 28.33 -18.20 3.47
N THR A 425 27.95 -19.44 3.13
CA THR A 425 28.76 -20.35 2.32
C THR A 425 28.37 -20.17 0.86
N TRP A 426 29.30 -19.74 0.03
CA TRP A 426 29.11 -19.58 -1.39
C TRP A 426 29.61 -20.79 -2.16
N PHE A 427 28.99 -21.09 -3.29
CA PHE A 427 29.30 -22.22 -4.16
C PHE A 427 29.60 -21.73 -5.57
N ASP A 428 30.35 -22.55 -6.34
CA ASP A 428 30.49 -22.37 -7.77
C ASP A 428 29.30 -23.00 -8.53
N ALA A 429 29.25 -22.79 -9.86
CA ALA A 429 28.19 -23.36 -10.71
C ALA A 429 28.14 -24.90 -10.70
N ASP A 430 29.23 -25.57 -10.31
CA ASP A 430 29.30 -27.03 -10.16
C ASP A 430 28.86 -27.49 -8.77
N GLY A 431 28.55 -26.57 -7.88
CA GLY A 431 28.10 -26.85 -6.51
C GLY A 431 29.21 -27.12 -5.51
N ASN A 432 30.46 -26.76 -5.81
CA ASN A 432 31.56 -26.87 -4.86
C ASN A 432 31.62 -25.61 -4.00
N ALA A 433 31.79 -25.76 -2.69
CA ALA A 433 31.98 -24.62 -1.81
C ALA A 433 33.25 -23.85 -2.18
N LEU A 434 33.12 -22.53 -2.30
CA LEU A 434 34.25 -21.63 -2.55
C LEU A 434 35.12 -21.56 -1.29
N SER A 435 36.45 -21.47 -1.50
CA SER A 435 37.40 -21.22 -0.42
C SER A 435 37.34 -19.77 0.04
N ASP A 436 37.82 -19.50 1.28
CA ASP A 436 37.89 -18.14 1.83
C ASP A 436 38.59 -17.14 0.90
N SER A 437 39.57 -17.59 0.11
CA SER A 437 40.29 -16.74 -0.84
C SER A 437 39.47 -16.45 -2.11
N GLU A 438 38.62 -17.37 -2.53
CA GLU A 438 37.71 -17.17 -3.65
C GLU A 438 36.55 -16.24 -3.24
N VAL A 439 35.97 -16.48 -2.07
CA VAL A 439 34.93 -15.61 -1.51
C VAL A 439 35.44 -14.16 -1.34
N ALA A 440 36.69 -13.99 -0.83
CA ALA A 440 37.29 -12.68 -0.69
C ALA A 440 37.61 -11.99 -2.03
N ALA A 441 37.65 -12.74 -3.12
CA ALA A 441 37.87 -12.22 -4.47
C ALA A 441 36.55 -11.92 -5.22
N MET A 442 35.38 -12.38 -4.72
CA MET A 442 34.09 -12.10 -5.33
C MET A 442 33.83 -10.60 -5.38
N THR A 443 33.42 -10.15 -6.53
CA THR A 443 32.84 -8.82 -6.72
C THR A 443 31.37 -8.81 -6.30
N ASP A 444 30.76 -7.63 -6.22
CA ASP A 444 29.32 -7.54 -5.96
C ASP A 444 28.49 -8.20 -7.08
N ALA A 445 28.96 -8.11 -8.33
CA ALA A 445 28.34 -8.81 -9.45
C ALA A 445 28.42 -10.34 -9.33
N ASP A 446 29.59 -10.88 -8.88
CA ASP A 446 29.73 -12.32 -8.64
C ASP A 446 28.77 -12.80 -7.53
N ARG A 447 28.58 -11.99 -6.49
CA ARG A 447 27.64 -12.29 -5.42
C ARG A 447 26.19 -12.21 -5.88
N ALA A 448 25.85 -11.20 -6.66
CA ALA A 448 24.53 -11.06 -7.26
C ALA A 448 24.20 -12.27 -8.16
N GLU A 449 25.11 -12.65 -9.04
CA GLU A 449 24.97 -13.84 -9.89
C GLU A 449 24.78 -15.11 -9.05
N ALA A 450 25.63 -15.31 -8.04
CA ALA A 450 25.53 -16.49 -7.16
C ALA A 450 24.23 -16.49 -6.34
N PHE A 451 23.77 -15.32 -5.91
CA PHE A 451 22.49 -15.16 -5.19
C PHE A 451 21.31 -15.53 -6.10
N LEU A 452 21.24 -14.97 -7.29
CA LEU A 452 20.18 -15.24 -8.26
C LEU A 452 20.12 -16.69 -8.70
N ASN A 453 21.27 -17.37 -8.76
CA ASN A 453 21.36 -18.78 -9.10
C ASN A 453 21.19 -19.71 -7.90
N GLY A 454 20.99 -19.20 -6.70
CA GLY A 454 20.85 -20.00 -5.50
C GLY A 454 22.14 -20.70 -5.07
N TRP A 455 23.33 -20.21 -5.50
CA TRP A 455 24.64 -20.80 -5.18
C TRP A 455 25.17 -20.34 -3.84
N TYR A 456 24.33 -20.41 -2.82
CA TYR A 456 24.71 -20.07 -1.45
C TYR A 456 23.96 -20.90 -0.41
N ALA A 457 24.50 -20.94 0.81
CA ALA A 457 23.81 -21.47 1.97
C ALA A 457 23.99 -20.50 3.15
N LYS A 458 22.91 -20.18 3.84
CA LYS A 458 22.93 -19.33 5.03
C LYS A 458 23.54 -20.07 6.21
N GLY A 459 24.51 -19.45 6.87
CA GLY A 459 25.08 -19.74 8.16
C GLY A 459 25.28 -21.20 8.58
N SER A 460 26.50 -21.65 8.68
CA SER A 460 26.86 -22.91 9.31
C SER A 460 27.13 -22.72 10.80
N THR A 461 26.18 -22.55 11.62
CA THR A 461 26.37 -22.78 13.04
C THR A 461 25.67 -24.07 13.46
N GLY A 462 26.45 -25.11 13.49
CA GLY A 462 26.30 -26.30 14.26
C GLY A 462 24.89 -26.77 14.61
N ASN A 463 24.48 -27.87 13.98
CA ASN A 463 23.43 -28.75 14.45
C ASN A 463 21.97 -28.32 14.21
N SER A 464 21.55 -28.39 12.97
CA SER A 464 20.21 -28.91 12.72
C SER A 464 20.11 -29.44 11.29
N SER A 465 19.78 -30.69 11.21
CA SER A 465 19.37 -31.41 10.04
C SER A 465 18.09 -30.78 9.47
N SER A 466 18.24 -29.91 8.52
CA SER A 466 17.22 -29.55 7.56
C SER A 466 17.96 -28.98 6.34
N ALA A 467 18.56 -29.87 5.58
CA ALA A 467 19.01 -29.56 4.23
C ALA A 467 17.76 -29.47 3.34
N GLY A 468 17.32 -28.28 3.09
CA GLY A 468 16.28 -27.97 2.12
C GLY A 468 16.79 -27.11 0.98
N GLY A 469 17.96 -27.32 0.51
CA GLY A 469 18.49 -26.80 -0.74
C GLY A 469 19.03 -27.95 -1.53
N MET A 470 18.21 -28.61 -2.33
CA MET A 470 18.70 -29.60 -3.26
C MET A 470 19.24 -28.89 -4.48
N MET A 471 20.55 -28.90 -4.60
CA MET A 471 21.24 -28.67 -5.85
C MET A 471 20.75 -29.64 -6.91
N ALA A 472 20.16 -29.13 -7.97
CA ALA A 472 20.08 -29.85 -9.23
C ALA A 472 21.40 -29.61 -9.98
N GLY A 473 22.29 -30.58 -9.95
CA GLY A 473 23.50 -30.56 -10.79
C GLY A 473 23.15 -30.59 -12.27
N PRO A 474 23.98 -30.03 -13.13
CA PRO A 474 23.76 -30.04 -14.58
C PRO A 474 24.04 -31.46 -15.12
N GLY A 475 23.06 -32.12 -15.66
CA GLY A 475 23.24 -33.33 -16.42
C GLY A 475 22.06 -34.27 -16.43
N GLY A 476 21.23 -34.17 -17.42
CA GLY A 476 20.25 -35.19 -17.75
C GLY A 476 19.02 -34.61 -18.45
N ASP A 477 18.97 -34.82 -19.79
CA ASP A 477 17.81 -34.56 -20.59
C ASP A 477 16.52 -35.05 -19.96
N ASN A 478 15.70 -34.13 -19.46
CA ASN A 478 14.27 -34.32 -19.34
C ASN A 478 13.60 -32.95 -19.35
N ALA A 479 12.83 -32.72 -20.39
CA ALA A 479 11.85 -31.67 -20.46
C ALA A 479 10.79 -31.93 -19.37
N GLY A 480 10.87 -31.22 -18.29
CA GLY A 480 9.90 -31.24 -17.20
C GLY A 480 9.97 -29.88 -16.50
N GLY A 481 8.86 -29.22 -16.43
CA GLY A 481 8.71 -27.93 -15.78
C GLY A 481 9.22 -27.90 -14.32
N PRO A 482 9.30 -26.72 -13.71
CA PRO A 482 9.86 -26.54 -12.38
C PRO A 482 9.17 -27.46 -11.36
N PRO A 483 9.88 -27.96 -10.36
CA PRO A 483 9.30 -28.88 -9.40
C PRO A 483 8.26 -28.14 -8.56
N SER A 484 7.03 -28.62 -8.58
CA SER A 484 6.00 -28.27 -7.61
C SER A 484 6.46 -28.68 -6.23
N GLY A 485 7.02 -27.77 -5.48
CA GLY A 485 7.36 -27.95 -4.07
C GLY A 485 6.13 -27.70 -3.21
N ASP A 486 5.57 -28.79 -2.69
CA ASP A 486 4.59 -28.76 -1.60
C ASP A 486 5.17 -28.02 -0.38
N PHE A 487 4.80 -26.78 -0.18
CA PHE A 487 5.04 -26.07 1.08
C PHE A 487 3.84 -26.21 2.02
N SER A 488 3.64 -27.45 2.53
CA SER A 488 2.84 -27.65 3.75
C SER A 488 3.78 -27.70 4.96
N GLY A 489 4.15 -26.54 5.48
CA GLY A 489 4.89 -26.39 6.73
C GLY A 489 4.03 -25.72 7.79
N ASN A 490 3.27 -26.50 8.56
CA ASN A 490 2.72 -26.03 9.83
C ASN A 490 3.86 -25.59 10.76
N PRO A 491 3.74 -24.44 11.44
CA PRO A 491 4.70 -24.09 12.49
C PRO A 491 4.57 -25.08 13.68
N PRO A 492 5.68 -25.43 14.32
CA PRO A 492 5.65 -26.38 15.42
C PRO A 492 4.99 -25.80 16.65
N ASN A 493 3.99 -26.50 17.18
CA ASN A 493 3.43 -26.26 18.50
C ASN A 493 4.52 -26.29 19.57
N GLY A 494 4.90 -25.16 20.10
CA GLY A 494 5.73 -25.05 21.29
C GLY A 494 4.91 -25.36 22.54
N ALA A 495 5.24 -26.45 23.21
CA ALA A 495 4.69 -26.78 24.50
C ALA A 495 5.18 -25.80 25.59
N GLY A 496 4.28 -25.01 26.15
CA GLY A 496 4.54 -24.25 27.36
C GLY A 496 4.41 -25.12 28.62
N PRO A 497 5.16 -24.83 29.66
CA PRO A 497 5.14 -25.61 30.88
C PRO A 497 3.90 -25.34 31.75
N SER A 498 3.34 -26.44 32.28
CA SER A 498 2.27 -26.45 33.25
C SER A 498 2.69 -25.81 34.59
N GLY A 499 1.88 -24.92 35.10
CA GLY A 499 1.98 -24.41 36.45
C GLY A 499 0.60 -24.15 37.04
N ASP A 500 0.22 -25.03 37.96
CA ASP A 500 -0.99 -24.92 38.78
C ASP A 500 -1.06 -23.62 39.57
N ASN A 501 -2.21 -22.95 39.62
CA ASN A 501 -2.82 -22.63 40.92
C ASN A 501 -4.26 -22.10 40.80
N ALA A 502 -5.04 -22.59 41.74
CA ALA A 502 -6.44 -22.45 41.95
C ALA A 502 -6.89 -21.03 42.42
N GLY A 503 -8.14 -20.68 42.12
CA GLY A 503 -8.85 -19.62 42.81
C GLY A 503 -10.02 -19.08 42.01
N GLY A 504 -11.19 -19.73 42.05
CA GLY A 504 -12.45 -19.15 41.56
C GLY A 504 -13.09 -18.23 42.57
N PRO A 505 -13.95 -17.34 42.15
CA PRO A 505 -15.06 -16.80 42.94
C PRO A 505 -16.42 -17.14 42.30
N PRO A 506 -17.51 -16.90 43.05
CA PRO A 506 -18.64 -17.82 43.06
C PRO A 506 -19.79 -17.41 42.14
N ASP A 507 -20.55 -18.46 41.86
CA ASP A 507 -21.83 -18.57 41.23
C ASP A 507 -22.92 -17.61 41.78
N MET A 508 -23.66 -16.97 40.89
CA MET A 508 -25.00 -16.41 41.15
C MET A 508 -25.89 -16.57 39.94
N GLY A 509 -26.76 -17.43 40.08
CA GLY A 509 -28.04 -17.84 39.61
C GLY A 509 -28.73 -17.20 38.40
N GLY A 510 -29.11 -18.06 37.47
CA GLY A 510 -30.47 -18.29 36.99
C GLY A 510 -31.12 -17.20 36.11
N GLY A 511 -31.19 -17.46 34.82
CA GLY A 511 -32.12 -16.81 33.92
C GLY A 511 -32.02 -17.39 32.52
N THR A 512 -33.03 -18.14 32.16
CA THR A 512 -33.23 -18.68 30.81
C THR A 512 -33.39 -17.55 29.80
N THR A 513 -32.50 -17.48 28.83
CA THR A 513 -32.69 -16.72 27.60
C THR A 513 -32.35 -17.60 26.40
N GLU A 514 -33.20 -17.52 25.43
CA GLU A 514 -33.14 -18.21 24.13
C GLU A 514 -31.80 -17.93 23.43
N GLU A 515 -31.25 -18.96 22.81
CA GLU A 515 -30.07 -18.86 21.93
C GLU A 515 -30.37 -17.91 20.79
N VAL A 516 -29.82 -16.73 20.84
CA VAL A 516 -29.53 -15.93 19.66
C VAL A 516 -28.11 -16.30 19.25
N GLY A 517 -27.99 -16.88 18.08
CA GLY A 517 -26.71 -17.29 17.51
C GLY A 517 -25.76 -16.08 17.44
N THR A 518 -24.63 -16.22 18.10
CA THR A 518 -23.50 -15.32 17.89
C THR A 518 -23.03 -15.47 16.45
N PRO A 519 -22.81 -14.36 15.70
CA PRO A 519 -22.09 -14.44 14.43
C PRO A 519 -20.68 -14.95 14.72
N ASP A 520 -20.33 -16.00 14.03
CA ASP A 520 -19.00 -16.59 14.05
C ASP A 520 -17.99 -15.51 13.66
N ALA A 521 -16.98 -15.30 14.50
CA ALA A 521 -15.88 -14.41 14.18
C ALA A 521 -15.22 -14.96 12.91
N GLY A 522 -15.22 -14.14 11.83
CA GLY A 522 -14.73 -14.53 10.54
C GLY A 522 -13.36 -15.20 10.64
N THR A 523 -13.35 -16.47 10.41
CA THR A 523 -12.15 -17.20 10.08
C THR A 523 -11.65 -16.58 8.78
N THR A 524 -10.47 -15.99 8.80
CA THR A 524 -9.65 -15.87 7.61
C THR A 524 -9.65 -17.24 6.95
N GLN A 525 -10.42 -17.39 5.89
CA GLN A 525 -10.33 -18.59 5.08
C GLN A 525 -8.96 -18.60 4.44
N SER A 526 -8.09 -19.47 4.93
CA SER A 526 -6.98 -19.96 4.14
C SER A 526 -7.54 -20.32 2.78
N ALA A 527 -6.93 -19.77 1.74
CA ALA A 527 -7.16 -20.17 0.37
C ALA A 527 -7.23 -21.70 0.32
N ASN A 528 -8.38 -22.23 0.05
CA ASN A 528 -8.55 -23.65 -0.17
C ASN A 528 -7.86 -23.99 -1.49
N SER A 529 -6.76 -24.68 -1.41
CA SER A 529 -6.15 -25.34 -2.54
C SER A 529 -7.17 -26.31 -3.16
N GLY A 530 -7.69 -25.93 -4.28
CA GLY A 530 -8.28 -26.73 -5.31
C GLY A 530 -9.27 -27.82 -4.90
N THR A 531 -10.39 -27.82 -5.52
CA THR A 531 -11.48 -28.81 -5.59
C THR A 531 -12.77 -28.48 -4.86
N ASP A 532 -12.88 -27.35 -4.24
CA ASP A 532 -14.19 -27.02 -3.69
C ASP A 532 -15.07 -26.50 -4.81
N SER A 533 -16.13 -27.25 -4.99
CA SER A 533 -17.22 -26.91 -5.87
C SER A 533 -17.58 -25.43 -5.70
N ALA A 534 -17.72 -24.75 -6.83
CA ALA A 534 -18.37 -23.45 -6.88
C ALA A 534 -19.50 -23.37 -5.85
N ASN A 535 -19.65 -22.23 -5.20
CA ASN A 535 -20.77 -21.97 -4.30
C ASN A 535 -22.15 -22.12 -5.00
N TYR A 536 -22.13 -22.23 -6.31
CA TYR A 536 -23.28 -22.39 -7.18
C TYR A 536 -23.32 -23.80 -7.77
N SER A 537 -24.54 -24.34 -7.88
CA SER A 537 -24.78 -25.68 -8.41
C SER A 537 -24.74 -25.76 -9.94
N SER A 538 -24.74 -24.61 -10.60
CA SER A 538 -24.73 -24.51 -12.06
C SER A 538 -24.20 -23.14 -12.51
N PHE A 539 -23.71 -23.07 -13.73
CA PHE A 539 -23.33 -21.82 -14.38
C PHE A 539 -24.48 -20.82 -14.49
N ASP A 540 -25.69 -21.31 -14.74
CA ASP A 540 -26.88 -20.45 -14.81
C ASP A 540 -27.18 -19.77 -13.45
N GLU A 541 -26.90 -20.46 -12.35
CA GLU A 541 -27.09 -19.93 -11.00
C GLU A 541 -26.02 -18.86 -10.71
N LEU A 542 -24.75 -19.11 -11.04
CA LEU A 542 -23.66 -18.14 -10.94
C LEU A 542 -23.97 -16.90 -11.79
N LEU A 543 -24.33 -17.08 -13.06
CA LEU A 543 -24.66 -15.97 -13.96
C LEU A 543 -25.81 -15.11 -13.42
N ALA A 544 -26.87 -15.76 -12.91
CA ALA A 544 -28.02 -15.04 -12.38
C ALA A 544 -27.70 -14.25 -11.12
N ALA A 545 -26.83 -14.77 -10.25
CA ALA A 545 -26.36 -14.05 -9.07
C ALA A 545 -25.51 -12.83 -9.47
N TYR A 546 -24.55 -13.03 -10.37
CA TYR A 546 -23.69 -11.96 -10.90
C TYR A 546 -24.51 -10.84 -11.55
N GLU A 547 -25.54 -11.20 -12.33
CA GLU A 547 -26.48 -10.24 -12.93
C GLU A 547 -27.27 -9.45 -11.87
N ALA A 548 -27.67 -10.10 -10.79
CA ALA A 548 -28.43 -9.46 -9.72
C ALA A 548 -27.59 -8.43 -8.97
N ASP A 549 -26.37 -8.77 -8.60
CA ASP A 549 -25.48 -7.89 -7.85
C ASP A 549 -25.01 -6.69 -8.68
N ILE A 550 -24.64 -6.91 -9.94
CA ILE A 550 -24.33 -5.80 -10.86
C ILE A 550 -25.55 -4.86 -11.01
N ALA A 551 -26.75 -5.40 -11.10
CA ALA A 551 -27.96 -4.57 -11.23
C ALA A 551 -28.27 -3.79 -9.94
N GLU A 552 -27.96 -4.33 -8.77
CA GLU A 552 -28.10 -3.63 -7.49
C GLU A 552 -27.14 -2.44 -7.41
N ILE A 553 -25.87 -2.65 -7.75
CA ILE A 553 -24.87 -1.60 -7.76
C ILE A 553 -25.20 -0.51 -8.78
N GLU A 554 -25.66 -0.88 -9.98
CA GLU A 554 -26.05 0.08 -11.01
C GLU A 554 -27.30 0.88 -10.64
N ALA A 555 -28.11 0.40 -9.71
CA ALA A 555 -29.26 1.16 -9.21
C ALA A 555 -28.84 2.40 -8.42
N GLY A 556 -27.61 2.42 -7.93
CA GLY A 556 -27.04 3.51 -7.16
C GLY A 556 -27.50 3.53 -5.70
N ASP A 557 -26.73 4.24 -4.90
CA ASP A 557 -26.99 4.45 -3.46
C ASP A 557 -28.05 5.53 -3.20
N GLY A 558 -28.17 5.96 -1.94
CA GLY A 558 -29.12 7.02 -1.52
C GLY A 558 -28.89 8.38 -2.18
N TYR A 559 -27.70 8.64 -2.71
CA TYR A 559 -27.33 9.84 -3.48
C TYR A 559 -27.36 9.62 -4.99
N GLY A 560 -27.62 8.39 -5.45
CA GLY A 560 -27.68 8.01 -6.86
C GLY A 560 -26.33 7.66 -7.47
N ASN A 561 -25.29 7.45 -6.65
CA ASN A 561 -23.96 7.10 -7.11
C ASN A 561 -23.77 5.60 -7.24
N ASN A 562 -23.00 5.18 -8.24
CA ASN A 562 -22.49 3.83 -8.32
C ASN A 562 -21.29 3.72 -7.37
N ILE A 563 -21.43 2.99 -6.29
CA ILE A 563 -20.45 2.91 -5.21
C ILE A 563 -19.17 2.18 -5.61
N VAL A 564 -19.20 1.27 -6.58
CA VAL A 564 -18.00 0.63 -7.15
C VAL A 564 -17.19 1.64 -7.96
N GLU A 565 -17.86 2.46 -8.77
CA GLU A 565 -17.22 3.52 -9.54
C GLU A 565 -16.61 4.60 -8.63
N LEU A 566 -17.22 4.89 -7.48
CA LEU A 566 -16.67 5.80 -6.47
C LEU A 566 -15.34 5.31 -5.89
N TYR A 567 -15.09 3.99 -5.87
CA TYR A 567 -13.85 3.38 -5.35
C TYR A 567 -12.82 3.05 -6.42
N ASN A 568 -13.01 3.51 -7.65
CA ASN A 568 -12.02 3.33 -8.71
C ASN A 568 -11.18 4.61 -8.89
N PRO A 569 -9.91 4.65 -8.44
CA PRO A 569 -9.07 5.84 -8.52
C PRO A 569 -8.83 6.30 -9.96
N ILE A 570 -8.87 5.40 -10.93
CA ILE A 570 -8.68 5.71 -12.35
C ILE A 570 -9.78 6.67 -12.87
N ASN A 571 -10.97 6.65 -12.27
CA ASN A 571 -12.06 7.55 -12.64
C ASN A 571 -11.82 9.00 -12.22
N TYR A 572 -10.94 9.21 -11.23
CA TYR A 572 -10.71 10.51 -10.60
C TYR A 572 -9.36 11.14 -10.94
N ILE A 573 -8.34 10.32 -11.24
CA ILE A 573 -7.01 10.82 -11.58
C ILE A 573 -7.07 11.67 -12.84
N GLY A 574 -6.82 12.99 -12.68
CA GLY A 574 -6.90 13.95 -13.78
C GLY A 574 -8.31 14.35 -14.20
N ALA A 575 -9.36 13.93 -13.47
CA ALA A 575 -10.73 14.31 -13.74
C ALA A 575 -10.98 15.80 -13.41
N GLU A 576 -11.96 16.40 -14.07
CA GLU A 576 -12.39 17.79 -13.80
C GLU A 576 -12.95 17.88 -12.36
N GLY A 577 -12.49 18.88 -11.61
CA GLY A 577 -12.90 19.11 -10.22
C GLY A 577 -12.08 18.32 -9.19
N THR A 578 -11.12 17.50 -9.62
CA THR A 578 -10.24 16.75 -8.73
C THR A 578 -8.86 17.41 -8.63
N GLU A 579 -8.34 17.54 -7.44
CA GLU A 579 -6.96 17.95 -7.19
C GLU A 579 -6.04 16.72 -7.17
N GLY A 580 -5.00 16.71 -8.01
CA GLY A 580 -4.02 15.63 -8.03
C GLY A 580 -2.85 15.89 -7.07
N PRO A 581 -2.21 14.86 -6.50
CA PRO A 581 -1.00 15.02 -5.72
C PRO A 581 0.18 15.44 -6.61
N THR A 582 1.17 16.11 -6.02
CA THR A 582 2.43 16.43 -6.72
C THR A 582 3.21 15.17 -7.06
N TRP A 583 3.17 14.17 -6.18
CA TRP A 583 3.87 12.91 -6.36
C TRP A 583 3.10 11.72 -5.79
N ALA A 584 3.33 10.55 -6.38
CA ALA A 584 2.80 9.29 -5.91
C ALA A 584 3.89 8.20 -5.97
N ARG A 585 3.97 7.38 -4.94
CA ARG A 585 4.81 6.19 -4.89
C ARG A 585 3.95 4.96 -4.64
N ILE A 586 4.10 3.97 -5.51
CA ILE A 586 3.31 2.75 -5.49
C ILE A 586 4.27 1.59 -5.22
N LEU A 587 4.17 1.00 -4.04
CA LEU A 587 4.98 -0.16 -3.65
C LEU A 587 4.14 -1.41 -3.70
N MET A 588 4.71 -2.47 -4.28
CA MET A 588 4.05 -3.75 -4.40
C MET A 588 5.05 -4.89 -4.29
N GLY A 589 4.69 -5.97 -3.63
CA GLY A 589 5.53 -7.16 -3.61
C GLY A 589 5.51 -7.88 -4.96
N ALA A 590 6.67 -8.25 -5.49
CA ALA A 590 6.73 -9.01 -6.75
C ALA A 590 6.15 -10.44 -6.61
N SER A 591 5.99 -10.95 -5.37
CA SER A 591 5.28 -12.19 -5.05
C SER A 591 3.85 -11.97 -4.54
N GLU A 592 3.31 -10.77 -4.75
CA GLU A 592 1.94 -10.39 -4.41
C GLU A 592 0.91 -11.32 -5.06
N GLY A 593 -0.11 -11.69 -4.31
CA GLY A 593 -1.13 -12.64 -4.75
C GLY A 593 -2.54 -12.10 -4.87
N ASP A 594 -2.86 -11.03 -4.14
CA ASP A 594 -4.23 -10.54 -4.07
C ASP A 594 -4.59 -9.58 -5.19
N ILE A 595 -3.60 -8.99 -5.85
CA ILE A 595 -3.81 -8.05 -6.95
C ILE A 595 -2.73 -8.18 -8.02
N SER A 596 -3.08 -7.87 -9.26
CA SER A 596 -2.14 -7.85 -10.38
C SER A 596 -1.13 -6.70 -10.28
N MET A 597 0.12 -6.95 -10.68
CA MET A 597 1.14 -5.90 -10.86
C MET A 597 0.71 -4.87 -11.91
N LEU A 598 -0.13 -5.27 -12.88
CA LEU A 598 -0.67 -4.39 -13.90
C LEU A 598 -1.60 -3.31 -13.34
N ASN A 599 -2.23 -3.53 -12.18
CA ASN A 599 -3.01 -2.50 -11.50
C ASN A 599 -2.12 -1.33 -11.04
N SER A 600 -0.96 -1.61 -10.46
CA SER A 600 0.00 -0.55 -10.08
C SER A 600 0.56 0.17 -11.30
N LEU A 601 0.80 -0.54 -12.40
CA LEU A 601 1.23 0.04 -13.67
C LEU A 601 0.16 0.98 -14.25
N ASN A 602 -1.11 0.58 -14.23
CA ASN A 602 -2.22 1.42 -14.67
C ASN A 602 -2.35 2.71 -13.84
N LEU A 603 -2.16 2.62 -12.51
CA LEU A 603 -2.13 3.78 -11.63
C LEU A 603 -0.97 4.71 -11.96
N GLN A 604 0.24 4.18 -12.15
CA GLN A 604 1.41 4.98 -12.52
C GLN A 604 1.16 5.76 -13.83
N ILE A 605 0.70 5.05 -14.86
CA ILE A 605 0.40 5.66 -16.17
C ILE A 605 -0.65 6.76 -16.03
N ALA A 606 -1.73 6.51 -15.29
CA ALA A 606 -2.78 7.49 -15.07
C ALA A 606 -2.25 8.75 -14.38
N TRP A 607 -1.51 8.61 -13.30
CA TRP A 607 -0.92 9.75 -12.60
C TRP A 607 0.12 10.50 -13.42
N LEU A 608 1.02 9.81 -14.12
CA LEU A 608 2.00 10.46 -15.02
C LEU A 608 1.31 11.29 -16.10
N ASN A 609 0.20 10.79 -16.65
CA ASN A 609 -0.60 11.51 -17.65
C ASN A 609 -1.38 12.69 -17.05
N ALA A 610 -1.75 12.62 -15.78
CA ALA A 610 -2.37 13.73 -15.05
C ALA A 610 -1.34 14.78 -14.58
N GLY A 611 -0.02 14.51 -14.72
CA GLY A 611 1.06 15.43 -14.33
C GLY A 611 1.64 15.18 -12.96
N THR A 612 1.21 14.15 -12.26
CA THR A 612 1.80 13.69 -11.00
C THR A 612 3.13 12.96 -11.26
N ASP A 613 4.14 13.20 -10.41
CA ASP A 613 5.40 12.45 -10.43
C ASP A 613 5.18 11.07 -9.79
N ALA A 614 4.80 10.09 -10.60
CA ALA A 614 4.45 8.76 -10.15
C ALA A 614 5.58 7.76 -10.42
N ASN A 615 5.89 6.94 -9.41
CA ASN A 615 6.91 5.91 -9.48
C ASN A 615 6.42 4.61 -8.85
N ILE A 616 6.82 3.49 -9.44
CA ILE A 616 6.58 2.14 -8.94
C ILE A 616 7.84 1.60 -8.25
N GLU A 617 7.63 0.80 -7.21
CA GLU A 617 8.62 -0.09 -6.66
C GLU A 617 8.01 -1.48 -6.48
N TRP A 618 8.41 -2.42 -7.30
CA TRP A 618 8.02 -3.82 -7.16
C TRP A 618 9.09 -4.56 -6.37
N GLN A 619 8.87 -4.67 -5.07
CA GLN A 619 9.84 -5.28 -4.19
C GLN A 619 10.01 -6.76 -4.51
N TRP A 620 11.20 -7.13 -4.94
CA TRP A 620 11.55 -8.51 -5.24
C TRP A 620 11.41 -9.39 -3.98
N ASN A 621 10.85 -10.60 -4.15
CA ASN A 621 10.47 -11.49 -3.05
C ASN A 621 9.48 -10.90 -2.02
N GLY A 622 9.00 -9.70 -2.19
CA GLY A 622 7.97 -9.13 -1.35
C GLY A 622 6.62 -9.80 -1.59
N GLY A 623 5.90 -10.10 -0.53
CA GLY A 623 4.50 -10.57 -0.58
C GLY A 623 3.52 -9.41 -0.44
N HIS A 624 2.32 -9.73 0.01
CA HIS A 624 1.29 -8.73 0.29
C HIS A 624 1.75 -7.75 1.38
N VAL A 625 1.64 -6.46 1.10
CA VAL A 625 2.19 -5.35 1.89
C VAL A 625 3.68 -5.55 2.15
N PRO A 626 4.53 -5.36 1.12
CA PRO A 626 5.96 -5.56 1.26
C PRO A 626 6.55 -4.56 2.24
N SER A 627 7.64 -4.94 2.90
CA SER A 627 8.49 -3.97 3.57
C SER A 627 9.16 -3.07 2.54
N GLU A 628 9.58 -1.88 2.95
CA GLU A 628 10.28 -0.96 2.07
C GLU A 628 11.68 -1.48 1.73
N ILE A 629 12.15 -1.26 0.49
CA ILE A 629 13.52 -1.61 0.09
C ILE A 629 14.54 -0.93 1.00
N PHE A 630 14.30 0.35 1.33
CA PHE A 630 15.10 1.07 2.31
C PHE A 630 14.32 1.17 3.61
N GLY A 631 14.85 0.77 4.73
CA GLY A 631 14.25 1.11 6.03
C GLY A 631 13.90 2.60 6.06
N ASP A 632 12.73 2.98 6.56
CA ASP A 632 12.22 4.35 6.53
C ASP A 632 12.05 4.96 5.12
N SER A 633 11.68 4.18 4.11
CA SER A 633 11.50 4.69 2.74
C SER A 633 10.48 5.82 2.67
N LEU A 634 9.43 5.79 3.50
CA LEU A 634 8.47 6.88 3.56
C LEU A 634 9.16 8.22 3.89
N ALA A 635 9.94 8.26 4.98
CA ALA A 635 10.64 9.47 5.38
C ALA A 635 11.67 9.91 4.32
N LEU A 636 12.45 8.96 3.79
CA LEU A 636 13.41 9.24 2.73
C LEU A 636 12.73 9.81 1.49
N TYR A 637 11.58 9.23 1.11
CA TYR A 637 10.86 9.66 -0.09
C TYR A 637 10.19 11.02 0.11
N VAL A 638 9.57 11.26 1.25
CA VAL A 638 9.00 12.58 1.62
C VAL A 638 10.08 13.67 1.57
N ASP A 639 11.24 13.42 2.20
CA ASP A 639 12.36 14.36 2.18
C ASP A 639 12.89 14.59 0.76
N THR A 640 13.01 13.53 -0.04
CA THR A 640 13.42 13.61 -1.45
C THR A 640 12.48 14.50 -2.26
N MET A 641 11.18 14.30 -2.11
CA MET A 641 10.17 15.07 -2.82
C MET A 641 10.09 16.52 -2.32
N TYR A 642 10.27 16.73 -1.01
CA TYR A 642 10.38 18.07 -0.45
C TYR A 642 11.59 18.81 -1.01
N GLY A 643 12.76 18.18 -1.03
CA GLY A 643 13.96 18.73 -1.64
C GLY A 643 13.81 19.00 -3.14
N LYS A 644 13.07 18.14 -3.86
CA LYS A 644 12.84 18.29 -5.30
C LYS A 644 11.87 19.43 -5.63
N TYR A 645 10.77 19.55 -4.90
CA TYR A 645 9.66 20.43 -5.27
C TYR A 645 9.55 21.70 -4.44
N VAL A 646 10.18 21.76 -3.25
CA VAL A 646 9.99 22.87 -2.32
C VAL A 646 11.25 23.70 -2.13
N ASP A 647 12.36 23.12 -1.67
CA ASP A 647 13.54 23.92 -1.26
C ASP A 647 14.83 23.68 -2.07
N GLY A 648 14.84 22.70 -2.96
CA GLY A 648 15.99 22.38 -3.79
C GLY A 648 17.12 21.63 -3.09
N ALA A 649 16.88 21.03 -1.91
CA ALA A 649 17.89 20.32 -1.11
C ALA A 649 18.19 18.88 -1.60
N VAL A 650 18.00 18.58 -2.88
CA VAL A 650 18.06 17.23 -3.48
C VAL A 650 19.40 16.53 -3.21
N GLU A 651 20.51 17.25 -3.22
CA GLU A 651 21.84 16.62 -3.07
C GLU A 651 22.10 16.10 -1.66
N ILE A 652 21.50 16.71 -0.64
CA ILE A 652 21.59 16.23 0.75
C ILE A 652 20.86 14.90 0.87
N ILE A 653 19.65 14.82 0.31
CA ILE A 653 18.82 13.63 0.36
C ILE A 653 19.45 12.48 -0.44
N LYS A 654 20.00 12.76 -1.62
CA LYS A 654 20.75 11.77 -2.41
C LYS A 654 21.92 11.18 -1.64
N ALA A 655 22.64 12.00 -0.89
CA ALA A 655 23.76 11.54 -0.06
C ALA A 655 23.27 10.63 1.08
N ALA A 656 22.13 10.95 1.68
CA ALA A 656 21.52 10.11 2.70
C ALA A 656 21.03 8.77 2.10
N ALA A 657 20.38 8.81 0.93
CA ALA A 657 19.90 7.61 0.22
C ALA A 657 21.05 6.67 -0.17
N ALA A 658 22.19 7.19 -0.60
CA ALA A 658 23.34 6.39 -0.98
C ALA A 658 23.96 5.58 0.20
N GLY A 659 23.63 5.94 1.43
CA GLY A 659 24.06 5.20 2.63
C GLY A 659 23.08 4.12 3.10
N GLN A 660 21.94 3.98 2.45
CA GLN A 660 20.93 2.99 2.81
C GLN A 660 21.23 1.63 2.16
N THR A 661 20.95 0.56 2.90
CA THR A 661 20.96 -0.80 2.35
C THR A 661 19.50 -1.22 2.15
N ALA A 662 19.27 -2.11 1.18
CA ALA A 662 17.95 -2.66 0.95
C ALA A 662 17.41 -3.36 2.20
N ASN A 663 16.15 -3.15 2.50
CA ASN A 663 15.41 -4.02 3.41
C ASN A 663 15.29 -5.42 2.80
N GLY A 664 15.01 -6.41 3.63
CA GLY A 664 15.05 -7.77 3.15
C GLY A 664 16.46 -8.13 2.72
N THR A 665 17.40 -7.92 3.64
CA THR A 665 18.79 -8.33 3.42
C THR A 665 18.81 -9.77 2.93
N ALA A 666 19.82 -10.14 2.17
CA ALA A 666 19.99 -11.54 1.74
C ALA A 666 19.94 -12.53 2.91
N THR A 667 20.05 -12.09 4.17
CA THR A 667 19.83 -12.90 5.37
C THR A 667 18.39 -13.36 5.53
N GLU A 668 17.42 -12.59 5.05
CA GLU A 668 15.98 -12.88 5.11
C GLU A 668 15.47 -13.50 3.81
N ALA A 669 16.09 -13.17 2.68
CA ALA A 669 15.70 -13.71 1.39
C ALA A 669 15.78 -15.25 1.41
N THR A 670 14.69 -15.90 1.21
CA THR A 670 14.65 -17.33 0.88
C THR A 670 15.09 -17.43 -0.56
N GLY A 671 16.28 -17.94 -0.83
CA GLY A 671 16.87 -17.96 -2.16
C GLY A 671 15.87 -18.40 -3.22
N THR A 672 15.57 -17.50 -4.13
CA THR A 672 14.78 -17.80 -5.30
C THR A 672 15.78 -18.18 -6.39
N ASN A 673 15.70 -19.43 -6.84
CA ASN A 673 16.49 -19.83 -7.98
C ASN A 673 15.84 -19.25 -9.25
N LEU A 674 16.48 -18.26 -9.83
CA LEU A 674 16.03 -17.58 -11.05
C LEU A 674 16.67 -18.12 -12.32
N THR A 675 17.42 -19.23 -12.23
CA THR A 675 18.05 -19.88 -13.37
C THR A 675 17.00 -20.20 -14.44
N GLY A 676 17.17 -19.62 -15.62
CA GLY A 676 16.26 -19.80 -16.75
C GLY A 676 15.19 -18.72 -16.92
N TRP A 677 15.08 -17.80 -15.96
CA TRP A 677 14.19 -16.61 -16.09
C TRP A 677 14.98 -15.31 -16.25
N VAL A 678 16.19 -15.27 -15.68
CA VAL A 678 17.06 -14.11 -15.69
C VAL A 678 18.33 -14.43 -16.44
N ASP A 679 18.73 -13.54 -17.33
CA ASP A 679 19.99 -13.56 -18.06
C ASP A 679 20.73 -12.23 -17.82
N TYR A 680 22.00 -12.19 -18.19
CA TYR A 680 22.80 -10.99 -18.22
C TYR A 680 23.22 -10.66 -19.63
N ASP A 681 23.16 -9.38 -19.96
CA ASP A 681 23.71 -8.92 -21.24
C ASP A 681 25.25 -8.88 -21.23
N ALA A 682 25.83 -8.44 -22.34
CA ALA A 682 27.28 -8.33 -22.48
C ALA A 682 27.90 -7.28 -21.56
N GLU A 683 27.13 -6.35 -21.07
CA GLU A 683 27.49 -5.29 -20.13
C GLU A 683 27.28 -5.70 -18.66
N GLY A 684 26.69 -6.87 -18.41
CA GLY A 684 26.40 -7.43 -17.09
C GLY A 684 25.12 -6.87 -16.47
N GLN A 685 24.24 -6.27 -17.28
CA GLN A 685 22.92 -5.85 -16.82
C GLN A 685 21.95 -7.03 -16.86
N LEU A 686 21.10 -7.09 -15.85
CA LEU A 686 20.06 -8.11 -15.75
C LEU A 686 19.04 -7.93 -16.87
N THR A 687 18.61 -9.05 -17.46
CA THR A 687 17.54 -9.11 -18.44
C THR A 687 16.60 -10.27 -18.15
N MET A 688 15.32 -10.06 -18.41
CA MET A 688 14.28 -11.11 -18.36
C MET A 688 13.52 -11.16 -19.67
N THR A 689 12.83 -12.27 -19.91
CA THR A 689 11.79 -12.33 -20.92
C THR A 689 10.43 -12.05 -20.29
N LEU A 690 9.47 -11.60 -21.08
CA LEU A 690 8.10 -11.41 -20.58
C LEU A 690 7.51 -12.72 -20.03
N SER A 691 7.74 -13.84 -20.71
CA SER A 691 7.36 -15.17 -20.22
C SER A 691 8.08 -15.56 -18.93
N GLY A 692 9.32 -15.12 -18.73
CA GLY A 692 10.07 -15.30 -17.48
C GLY A 692 9.46 -14.52 -16.32
N ALA A 693 9.11 -13.28 -16.54
CA ALA A 693 8.41 -12.45 -15.54
C ALA A 693 7.04 -13.05 -15.19
N ALA A 694 6.27 -13.47 -16.18
CA ALA A 694 4.99 -14.14 -15.98
C ALA A 694 5.13 -15.45 -15.19
N ALA A 695 6.11 -16.29 -15.53
CA ALA A 695 6.37 -17.53 -14.79
C ALA A 695 6.84 -17.29 -13.35
N TYR A 696 7.60 -16.24 -13.10
CA TYR A 696 7.93 -15.84 -11.74
C TYR A 696 6.67 -15.46 -10.94
N ARG A 697 5.82 -14.63 -11.54
CA ARG A 697 4.55 -14.21 -10.92
C ARG A 697 3.67 -15.40 -10.55
N THR A 698 3.51 -16.37 -11.43
CA THR A 698 2.68 -17.55 -11.18
C THR A 698 3.31 -18.57 -10.24
N SER A 699 4.64 -18.62 -10.13
CA SER A 699 5.35 -19.61 -9.31
C SER A 699 5.60 -19.14 -7.87
N GLY A 700 5.84 -17.85 -7.68
CA GLY A 700 6.27 -17.28 -6.39
C GLY A 700 5.12 -16.88 -5.51
N ALA A 701 3.99 -16.64 -6.08
CA ALA A 701 2.84 -16.19 -5.35
C ALA A 701 2.16 -17.34 -4.64
N SER A 702 2.04 -17.24 -3.33
CA SER A 702 1.12 -18.07 -2.58
C SER A 702 -0.29 -17.59 -2.91
N LYS A 703 -0.85 -18.11 -3.99
CA LYS A 703 -2.08 -17.61 -4.47
C LYS A 703 -3.22 -18.49 -4.31
N ALA A 704 -4.23 -17.81 -3.90
CA ALA A 704 -5.53 -18.04 -4.46
C ALA A 704 -5.41 -18.07 -6.00
N THR A 705 -6.11 -18.87 -6.62
CA THR A 705 -6.21 -19.05 -8.02
C THR A 705 -6.78 -17.78 -8.63
N PRO A 706 -6.10 -17.12 -9.51
CA PRO A 706 -6.54 -15.84 -10.09
C PRO A 706 -7.81 -15.96 -10.89
N GLY A 707 -8.59 -14.92 -10.90
CA GLY A 707 -9.84 -14.84 -11.62
C GLY A 707 -10.89 -15.82 -11.13
N PHE A 708 -10.58 -16.51 -10.07
CA PHE A 708 -11.34 -17.62 -9.58
C PHE A 708 -12.14 -17.22 -8.37
N ASP A 709 -11.93 -16.03 -7.92
CA ASP A 709 -12.83 -15.35 -7.01
C ASP A 709 -14.24 -15.32 -7.58
N VAL A 710 -14.39 -15.23 -8.90
CA VAL A 710 -15.68 -15.38 -9.57
C VAL A 710 -16.33 -16.75 -9.36
N MET A 711 -15.56 -17.76 -8.98
CA MET A 711 -16.05 -19.08 -8.62
C MET A 711 -16.48 -19.19 -7.17
N ASP A 712 -15.94 -18.35 -6.32
CA ASP A 712 -16.29 -18.24 -4.90
C ASP A 712 -17.34 -17.16 -4.65
N TYR A 713 -18.04 -16.79 -5.70
CA TYR A 713 -19.10 -15.80 -5.68
C TYR A 713 -20.20 -16.19 -4.68
N GLY A 714 -20.53 -15.32 -3.76
CA GLY A 714 -21.37 -15.59 -2.60
C GLY A 714 -20.70 -15.20 -1.29
N GLN A 715 -19.48 -14.63 -1.40
CA GLN A 715 -18.75 -14.03 -0.29
C GLN A 715 -18.46 -12.55 -0.54
N GLU A 716 -19.21 -11.97 -1.41
CA GLU A 716 -19.01 -10.71 -2.11
C GLU A 716 -19.53 -9.54 -1.29
N ASP A 717 -19.41 -8.38 -1.84
CA ASP A 717 -20.01 -7.08 -1.56
C ASP A 717 -19.73 -6.47 -0.18
N TYR A 718 -18.78 -6.92 0.56
CA TYR A 718 -18.53 -6.45 1.91
C TYR A 718 -18.17 -4.97 2.03
N VAL A 719 -17.67 -4.37 0.97
CA VAL A 719 -17.37 -2.92 0.94
C VAL A 719 -18.61 -2.11 0.63
N PHE A 720 -19.55 -2.70 -0.09
CA PHE A 720 -20.60 -1.99 -0.79
C PHE A 720 -22.01 -2.25 -0.25
N GLY A 721 -22.24 -3.24 0.57
CA GLY A 721 -23.57 -3.46 1.10
C GLY A 721 -23.72 -4.65 2.03
N SER A 722 -22.71 -5.54 2.11
CA SER A 722 -22.70 -6.68 2.99
C SER A 722 -21.41 -6.77 3.80
N SER A 723 -21.44 -7.49 4.89
CA SER A 723 -20.27 -7.74 5.73
C SER A 723 -19.40 -8.91 5.26
N THR A 724 -19.74 -9.58 4.18
CA THR A 724 -19.13 -10.86 3.81
C THR A 724 -18.55 -10.92 2.40
N ALA A 725 -18.89 -9.98 1.52
CA ALA A 725 -18.56 -10.07 0.12
C ALA A 725 -17.31 -9.33 -0.30
N ASP A 726 -16.69 -9.74 -1.38
CA ASP A 726 -15.51 -9.13 -2.00
C ASP A 726 -15.90 -8.32 -3.23
N ALA A 727 -15.55 -7.03 -3.24
CA ALA A 727 -15.91 -6.10 -4.31
C ALA A 727 -15.31 -6.46 -5.69
N ARG A 728 -14.31 -7.33 -5.74
CA ARG A 728 -13.71 -7.79 -7.00
C ARG A 728 -14.67 -8.58 -7.89
N HIS A 729 -15.79 -9.07 -7.33
CA HIS A 729 -16.77 -9.84 -8.06
C HIS A 729 -17.76 -9.00 -8.88
N TRP A 730 -17.59 -7.70 -8.95
CA TRP A 730 -18.47 -6.80 -9.70
C TRP A 730 -17.88 -6.30 -11.01
N ASP A 731 -17.02 -7.09 -11.62
CA ASP A 731 -16.43 -6.80 -12.92
C ASP A 731 -17.49 -6.99 -14.03
N LYS A 732 -17.90 -5.88 -14.66
CA LYS A 732 -18.87 -5.88 -15.76
C LYS A 732 -18.33 -6.60 -17.00
N ILE A 733 -17.02 -6.70 -17.15
CA ILE A 733 -16.38 -7.39 -18.26
C ILE A 733 -16.50 -8.91 -18.06
N VAL A 734 -16.33 -9.37 -16.82
CA VAL A 734 -16.64 -10.77 -16.46
C VAL A 734 -18.09 -11.12 -16.80
N LEU A 735 -19.03 -10.27 -16.41
CA LEU A 735 -20.45 -10.48 -16.77
C LEU A 735 -20.68 -10.50 -18.28
N LYS A 736 -20.01 -9.64 -19.04
CA LYS A 736 -20.05 -9.65 -20.51
C LYS A 736 -19.55 -10.98 -21.04
N VAL A 737 -18.39 -11.47 -20.57
CA VAL A 737 -17.80 -12.75 -20.97
C VAL A 737 -18.73 -13.90 -20.64
N PHE A 738 -19.34 -13.93 -19.45
CA PHE A 738 -20.32 -14.95 -19.07
C PHE A 738 -21.48 -15.01 -20.04
N ARG A 739 -22.04 -13.86 -20.44
CA ARG A 739 -23.17 -13.78 -21.37
C ARG A 739 -22.79 -14.20 -22.80
N GLU A 740 -21.66 -13.73 -23.29
CA GLU A 740 -21.21 -13.98 -24.67
C GLU A 740 -20.75 -15.42 -24.87
N HIS A 741 -20.23 -16.05 -23.83
CA HIS A 741 -19.65 -17.39 -23.89
C HIS A 741 -20.39 -18.44 -23.06
N ALA A 742 -21.64 -18.15 -22.67
CA ALA A 742 -22.47 -19.02 -21.82
C ALA A 742 -22.51 -20.48 -22.29
N ASP A 743 -22.67 -20.71 -23.59
CA ASP A 743 -22.72 -22.07 -24.16
C ASP A 743 -21.45 -22.88 -23.89
N THR A 744 -20.29 -22.25 -23.93
CA THR A 744 -19.00 -22.90 -23.66
C THR A 744 -18.78 -23.05 -22.17
N LEU A 745 -18.88 -21.95 -21.44
CA LEU A 745 -18.60 -21.91 -19.99
C LEU A 745 -19.52 -22.84 -19.20
N SER A 746 -20.81 -22.90 -19.54
CA SER A 746 -21.76 -23.82 -18.87
C SER A 746 -21.41 -25.32 -19.06
N THR A 747 -20.77 -25.70 -20.17
CA THR A 747 -20.33 -27.08 -20.38
C THR A 747 -19.07 -27.44 -19.59
N LEU A 748 -18.25 -26.45 -19.24
CA LEU A 748 -17.00 -26.63 -18.50
C LEU A 748 -17.20 -26.44 -16.99
N PHE A 749 -18.30 -25.83 -16.60
CA PHE A 749 -18.61 -25.54 -15.19
C PHE A 749 -18.75 -26.85 -14.41
N ASN A 750 -18.02 -27.00 -13.32
CA ASN A 750 -17.99 -28.23 -12.50
C ASN A 750 -17.37 -29.47 -13.20
N GLN A 751 -16.47 -29.29 -14.16
CA GLN A 751 -15.71 -30.41 -14.76
C GLN A 751 -14.35 -30.61 -14.13
#